data_a66217c0571b6d345329f4607dfe1bc5
#
_entry.id   a66217c0571b6d345329f4607dfe1bc5
#
_cell.length_a   1.000
_cell.length_b   1.000
_cell.length_c   1.000
_cell.angle_alpha   90.00
_cell.angle_beta   90.00
_cell.angle_gamma   90.00
#
_symmetry.space_group_name_H-M   'P 1'
#
loop_
_entity.id
_entity.type
_entity.pdbx_description
1 polymer ?
#
loop_
_entity_poly.entity_id
_entity_poly.type
_entity_poly.pdbx_seq_one_letter_code
_entity_poly.pdbx_strand_id
1 'polypeptide(L)'
;MLLLLATIVAAQDKKSPARFGRVSAEDFKQTRTDLDTGASAIIMADIGSSAFDVGNEWFIQVYKRYRRIKILNKNAYDMADVEIELYREGSKEEMLQNVKAVTYNLENGKVVETKLDSKGVFTEKLDKNHIRKKFTLPNVKEGSIIEISYTVNSEFPYHLRPWAFQGQHPVLWSEYEVELPEYYEYIFISQGYNDFFIKDSENSRKTYNLRVPSQTGYGGSAVNTESVSLSPGITRHRWVMKDVAPLKPENYITTLGNHISYIEFQLATVRYPNSVAQPVMSTWPKFMDMLLKDEEYAGTLDKHNGFLTRTVEELTDGVTSLREKAQRIYYFVRDNYTCTDLSALYAKQSIKTTFTKKSGNVAEINLMLVAMLRAAGLHADPVLLSTRSHGKVYPMYPIASRFNYTVATVKIDRQDYPMDATRPYLGFGKLHVDCYNGHARLVSPEALALTFEPDSLKEMEVTGIFLGPDENGMLKGHFQQQATYFNSYSLREKVREKGEENYFKEVEKDFRSNIKLKNGKIDSLTSFSNPAVVDYDFVLDPEEENGMIYLSPMFCEAVRTNPFKSANRRYPVEMPYVPDINYTLSFQLPPGYTVEDMPKSTIVKYNDGEGIFQYLVGQQGDMLQMRSRLKLSRATYSPEEYESLRNFYEIVVKKHAEQIVLKKKS
;
A
#
# COMPACT_ATOMS: atom_id res chain seq x y z
N MET A 1 34.14 -17.33 40.23
CA MET A 1 34.21 -15.89 39.85
C MET A 1 33.83 -15.61 38.39
N LEU A 2 34.14 -16.46 37.42
CA LEU A 2 33.76 -16.29 36.00
C LEU A 2 32.25 -16.42 35.72
N LEU A 3 31.50 -17.27 36.43
CA LEU A 3 30.04 -17.44 36.24
C LEU A 3 29.20 -16.24 36.69
N LEU A 4 29.65 -15.47 37.71
CA LEU A 4 28.97 -14.26 38.16
C LEU A 4 29.16 -13.06 37.20
N LEU A 5 30.30 -12.99 36.51
CA LEU A 5 30.55 -11.97 35.48
C LEU A 5 29.70 -12.19 34.22
N ALA A 6 29.48 -13.46 33.79
CA ALA A 6 28.63 -13.78 32.64
C ALA A 6 27.16 -13.44 32.90
N THR A 7 26.67 -13.64 34.13
CA THR A 7 25.28 -13.27 34.49
C THR A 7 25.06 -11.75 34.60
N ILE A 8 26.07 -10.99 35.00
CA ILE A 8 25.99 -9.52 35.04
C ILE A 8 25.99 -8.92 33.64
N VAL A 9 26.78 -9.45 32.70
CA VAL A 9 26.79 -9.03 31.29
C VAL A 9 25.45 -9.36 30.62
N ALA A 10 24.90 -10.57 30.80
CA ALA A 10 23.60 -10.96 30.28
C ALA A 10 22.42 -10.14 30.86
N ALA A 11 22.53 -9.68 32.12
CA ALA A 11 21.53 -8.81 32.75
C ALA A 11 21.64 -7.35 32.29
N GLN A 12 22.82 -6.91 31.90
CA GLN A 12 23.05 -5.55 31.38
C GLN A 12 22.52 -5.39 29.94
N ASP A 13 22.62 -6.42 29.10
CA ASP A 13 22.09 -6.44 27.72
C ASP A 13 20.55 -6.42 27.67
N LYS A 14 19.85 -6.75 28.75
CA LYS A 14 18.38 -6.74 28.81
C LYS A 14 17.77 -5.39 29.22
N LYS A 15 18.57 -4.40 29.60
CA LYS A 15 18.09 -3.07 30.02
C LYS A 15 18.04 -2.12 28.82
N SER A 16 17.04 -1.25 28.83
CA SER A 16 16.94 -0.17 27.86
C SER A 16 18.21 0.70 27.85
N PRO A 17 18.83 0.96 26.69
CA PRO A 17 20.14 1.63 26.61
C PRO A 17 20.05 3.15 26.78
N ALA A 18 18.86 3.75 26.78
CA ALA A 18 18.70 5.20 26.74
C ALA A 18 17.64 5.69 27.74
N ARG A 19 17.88 6.88 28.29
CA ARG A 19 16.94 7.62 29.17
C ARG A 19 16.90 9.07 28.75
N PHE A 20 15.72 9.69 28.76
CA PHE A 20 15.52 11.08 28.40
C PHE A 20 16.42 12.03 29.23
N GLY A 21 17.04 13.01 28.55
CA GLY A 21 17.89 14.01 29.20
C GLY A 21 19.30 13.52 29.52
N ARG A 22 19.70 12.34 29.06
CA ARG A 22 21.05 11.81 29.27
C ARG A 22 21.75 11.57 27.95
N VAL A 23 22.11 12.67 27.28
CA VAL A 23 22.92 12.67 26.06
C VAL A 23 24.32 13.10 26.39
N SER A 24 25.33 12.32 26.05
CA SER A 24 26.74 12.55 26.25
C SER A 24 27.46 12.86 24.95
N ALA A 25 28.68 13.40 25.03
CA ALA A 25 29.52 13.61 23.84
C ALA A 25 29.86 12.28 23.11
N GLU A 26 29.84 11.15 23.82
CA GLU A 26 30.06 9.82 23.25
C GLU A 26 28.94 9.43 22.28
N ASP A 27 27.67 9.77 22.57
CA ASP A 27 26.53 9.49 21.70
C ASP A 27 26.67 10.15 20.32
N PHE A 28 27.45 11.24 20.22
CA PHE A 28 27.71 11.92 18.95
C PHE A 28 28.70 11.17 18.05
N LYS A 29 29.46 10.22 18.57
CA LYS A 29 30.40 9.41 17.77
C LYS A 29 29.68 8.40 16.86
N GLN A 30 28.40 8.09 17.10
CA GLN A 30 27.59 7.28 16.23
C GLN A 30 27.29 8.04 14.92
N THR A 31 28.11 7.86 13.90
CA THR A 31 28.02 8.57 12.62
C THR A 31 27.53 7.71 11.46
N ARG A 32 27.49 6.38 11.65
CA ARG A 32 27.04 5.39 10.66
C ARG A 32 26.64 4.11 11.37
N THR A 33 25.97 3.22 10.65
CA THR A 33 25.66 1.87 11.09
C THR A 33 25.81 0.90 9.92
N ASP A 34 26.24 -0.33 10.21
CA ASP A 34 26.35 -1.39 9.21
C ASP A 34 24.98 -1.90 8.77
N LEU A 35 23.91 -1.56 9.49
CA LEU A 35 22.52 -1.87 9.12
C LEU A 35 22.08 -1.12 7.85
N ASP A 36 22.62 0.09 7.64
CA ASP A 36 22.41 0.90 6.43
C ASP A 36 23.50 1.98 6.35
N THR A 37 24.51 1.75 5.52
CA THR A 37 25.64 2.69 5.34
C THR A 37 25.21 4.00 4.67
N GLY A 38 24.06 4.03 4.02
CA GLY A 38 23.47 5.23 3.38
C GLY A 38 22.39 5.91 4.20
N ALA A 39 22.23 5.56 5.48
CA ALA A 39 21.19 6.11 6.34
C ALA A 39 21.32 7.63 6.49
N SER A 40 20.19 8.34 6.47
CA SER A 40 20.11 9.78 6.78
C SER A 40 19.87 10.07 8.26
N ALA A 41 19.35 9.09 9.02
CA ALA A 41 19.19 9.12 10.46
C ALA A 41 19.37 7.73 11.05
N ILE A 42 19.60 7.65 12.37
CA ILE A 42 19.61 6.42 13.17
C ILE A 42 18.66 6.60 14.35
N ILE A 43 17.69 5.69 14.48
CA ILE A 43 16.86 5.60 15.68
C ILE A 43 17.67 4.87 16.76
N MET A 44 18.29 5.63 17.66
CA MET A 44 19.13 5.07 18.72
C MET A 44 18.30 4.31 19.76
N ALA A 45 17.10 4.84 20.09
CA ALA A 45 16.12 4.20 20.94
C ALA A 45 14.72 4.68 20.59
N ASP A 46 13.75 3.75 20.56
CA ASP A 46 12.31 4.01 20.50
C ASP A 46 11.64 3.11 21.54
N ILE A 47 11.13 3.70 22.62
CA ILE A 47 10.65 2.98 23.80
C ILE A 47 9.25 3.43 24.11
N GLY A 48 8.32 2.50 24.11
CA GLY A 48 6.93 2.71 24.41
C GLY A 48 6.42 1.86 25.55
N SER A 49 5.41 2.36 26.25
CA SER A 49 4.65 1.56 27.20
C SER A 49 3.19 1.95 27.20
N SER A 50 2.30 0.96 27.35
CA SER A 50 0.88 1.14 27.61
C SER A 50 0.51 0.42 28.91
N ALA A 51 -0.15 1.13 29.81
CA ALA A 51 -0.67 0.58 31.06
C ALA A 51 -2.06 1.14 31.33
N PHE A 52 -2.76 0.54 32.28
CA PHE A 52 -4.04 1.04 32.75
C PHE A 52 -3.88 1.69 34.15
N ASP A 53 -4.56 2.83 34.30
CA ASP A 53 -4.60 3.54 35.58
C ASP A 53 -6.04 3.95 35.89
N VAL A 54 -6.25 4.49 37.10
CA VAL A 54 -7.57 4.95 37.54
C VAL A 54 -7.96 6.22 36.79
N GLY A 55 -9.11 6.17 36.10
CA GLY A 55 -9.77 7.33 35.53
C GLY A 55 -10.87 7.87 36.42
N ASN A 56 -11.70 8.75 35.88
CA ASN A 56 -12.82 9.36 36.65
C ASN A 56 -13.91 8.34 36.99
N GLU A 57 -14.28 7.50 36.02
CA GLU A 57 -15.38 6.53 36.17
C GLU A 57 -14.87 5.07 36.17
N TRP A 58 -13.81 4.80 35.43
CA TRP A 58 -13.25 3.49 35.21
C TRP A 58 -11.75 3.58 34.93
N PHE A 59 -11.15 2.58 34.31
CA PHE A 59 -9.75 2.61 33.89
C PHE A 59 -9.54 3.49 32.67
N ILE A 60 -8.43 4.21 32.64
CA ILE A 60 -7.88 4.89 31.45
C ILE A 60 -6.60 4.18 31.01
N GLN A 61 -6.33 4.21 29.72
CA GLN A 61 -5.03 3.83 29.19
C GLN A 61 -4.05 4.99 29.33
N VAL A 62 -2.82 4.68 29.73
CA VAL A 62 -1.71 5.61 29.81
C VAL A 62 -0.61 5.11 28.89
N TYR A 63 -0.53 5.71 27.70
CA TYR A 63 0.52 5.44 26.75
C TYR A 63 1.67 6.42 26.94
N LYS A 64 2.91 5.92 27.01
CA LYS A 64 4.12 6.74 27.09
C LYS A 64 5.04 6.35 25.94
N ARG A 65 5.68 7.33 25.31
CA ARG A 65 6.71 7.10 24.30
C ARG A 65 7.91 7.98 24.55
N TYR A 66 9.09 7.41 24.34
CA TYR A 66 10.37 8.08 24.33
C TYR A 66 11.15 7.66 23.07
N ARG A 67 11.70 8.65 22.35
CA ARG A 67 12.55 8.43 21.18
C ARG A 67 13.84 9.22 21.30
N ARG A 68 14.96 8.60 20.88
CA ARG A 68 16.25 9.26 20.66
C ARG A 68 16.70 8.98 19.24
N ILE A 69 16.95 10.04 18.47
CA ILE A 69 17.25 9.95 17.04
C ILE A 69 18.52 10.73 16.77
N LYS A 70 19.46 10.14 16.06
CA LYS A 70 20.64 10.78 15.52
C LYS A 70 20.37 11.21 14.08
N ILE A 71 20.49 12.50 13.81
CA ILE A 71 20.40 13.06 12.45
C ILE A 71 21.78 12.99 11.82
N LEU A 72 21.91 12.30 10.68
CA LEU A 72 23.21 12.15 10.00
C LEU A 72 23.40 13.19 8.90
N ASN A 73 22.34 13.54 8.17
CA ASN A 73 22.36 14.55 7.12
C ASN A 73 20.99 15.21 6.94
N LYS A 74 20.92 16.22 6.09
CA LYS A 74 19.72 17.04 5.83
C LYS A 74 18.49 16.28 5.36
N ASN A 75 18.64 15.09 4.75
CA ASN A 75 17.52 14.29 4.25
C ASN A 75 16.66 13.69 5.40
N ALA A 76 17.06 13.86 6.65
CA ALA A 76 16.29 13.43 7.82
C ALA A 76 15.87 14.61 8.72
N TYR A 77 15.86 15.84 8.22
CA TYR A 77 15.39 16.99 9.00
C TYR A 77 13.89 16.93 9.31
N ASP A 78 13.12 16.25 8.47
CA ASP A 78 11.70 15.92 8.70
C ASP A 78 11.46 15.10 9.96
N MET A 79 12.46 14.38 10.48
CA MET A 79 12.38 13.69 11.77
C MET A 79 12.21 14.65 12.95
N ALA A 80 12.47 15.94 12.76
CA ALA A 80 12.21 16.99 13.74
C ALA A 80 10.73 17.39 13.81
N ASP A 81 9.96 17.09 12.76
CA ASP A 81 8.52 17.35 12.71
C ASP A 81 7.79 16.16 13.35
N VAL A 82 7.12 16.44 14.46
CA VAL A 82 6.43 15.40 15.23
C VAL A 82 4.93 15.59 15.11
N GLU A 83 4.26 14.53 14.69
CA GLU A 83 2.81 14.46 14.61
C GLU A 83 2.27 13.36 15.52
N ILE A 84 1.30 13.70 16.35
CA ILE A 84 0.65 12.77 17.28
C ILE A 84 -0.84 12.82 17.04
N GLU A 85 -1.36 11.76 16.48
CA GLU A 85 -2.80 11.59 16.25
C GLU A 85 -3.50 11.17 17.56
N LEU A 86 -4.65 11.79 17.84
CA LEU A 86 -5.47 11.57 19.01
C LEU A 86 -6.90 11.30 18.56
N TYR A 87 -7.53 10.33 19.20
CA TYR A 87 -8.93 9.96 18.94
C TYR A 87 -9.90 10.75 19.84
N ARG A 88 -11.07 11.01 19.32
CA ARG A 88 -12.18 11.61 20.05
C ARG A 88 -13.52 10.99 19.65
N GLU A 89 -14.43 10.85 20.59
CA GLU A 89 -15.80 10.38 20.33
C GLU A 89 -16.77 11.07 21.29
N GLY A 90 -17.74 11.79 20.72
CA GLY A 90 -18.65 12.62 21.51
C GLY A 90 -17.93 13.70 22.30
N SER A 91 -18.08 13.65 23.64
CA SER A 91 -17.40 14.55 24.56
C SER A 91 -16.04 14.05 25.07
N LYS A 92 -15.68 12.79 24.77
CA LYS A 92 -14.42 12.19 25.18
C LYS A 92 -13.34 12.42 24.13
N GLU A 93 -12.14 12.71 24.59
CA GLU A 93 -10.97 12.95 23.74
C GLU A 93 -9.70 12.41 24.40
N GLU A 94 -8.81 11.80 23.61
CA GLU A 94 -7.46 11.45 24.09
C GLU A 94 -6.66 12.72 24.42
N MET A 95 -5.95 12.71 25.53
CA MET A 95 -5.22 13.88 26.02
C MET A 95 -3.71 13.68 25.91
N LEU A 96 -3.05 14.55 25.14
CA LEU A 96 -1.59 14.64 25.10
C LEU A 96 -1.07 15.43 26.32
N GLN A 97 -0.14 14.81 27.06
CA GLN A 97 0.44 15.37 28.28
C GLN A 97 1.95 15.17 28.30
N ASN A 98 2.64 15.93 29.17
CA ASN A 98 4.07 15.77 29.47
C ASN A 98 4.96 15.78 28.23
N VAL A 99 4.65 16.59 27.23
CA VAL A 99 5.47 16.74 26.03
C VAL A 99 6.81 17.35 26.41
N LYS A 100 7.89 16.64 26.08
CA LYS A 100 9.27 17.11 26.20
C LYS A 100 9.98 16.79 24.90
N ALA A 101 10.59 17.81 24.28
CA ALA A 101 11.37 17.64 23.07
C ALA A 101 12.62 18.52 23.16
N VAL A 102 13.78 17.95 22.85
CA VAL A 102 15.09 18.61 22.99
C VAL A 102 15.97 18.24 21.81
N THR A 103 16.61 19.25 21.24
CA THR A 103 17.70 19.09 20.28
C THR A 103 19.03 19.26 20.99
N TYR A 104 19.92 18.33 20.80
CA TYR A 104 21.31 18.37 21.30
C TYR A 104 22.26 18.55 20.13
N ASN A 105 23.18 19.52 20.25
CA ASN A 105 24.26 19.77 19.33
C ASN A 105 25.61 19.66 20.04
N LEU A 106 26.62 19.15 19.35
CA LEU A 106 27.99 19.15 19.88
C LEU A 106 28.72 20.39 19.37
N GLU A 107 28.97 21.36 20.25
CA GLU A 107 29.64 22.62 19.92
C GLU A 107 30.92 22.74 20.76
N ASN A 108 32.07 22.83 20.10
CA ASN A 108 33.39 22.88 20.75
C ASN A 108 33.61 21.76 21.79
N GLY A 109 33.15 20.54 21.49
CA GLY A 109 33.26 19.37 22.36
C GLY A 109 32.27 19.34 23.53
N LYS A 110 31.38 20.33 23.65
CA LYS A 110 30.34 20.39 24.69
C LYS A 110 28.97 20.14 24.10
N VAL A 111 28.12 19.44 24.83
CA VAL A 111 26.72 19.20 24.44
C VAL A 111 25.90 20.44 24.77
N VAL A 112 25.26 21.04 23.78
CA VAL A 112 24.39 22.21 23.90
C VAL A 112 22.94 21.77 23.65
N GLU A 113 22.03 22.13 24.57
CA GLU A 113 20.60 21.78 24.50
C GLU A 113 19.77 22.95 23.97
N THR A 114 18.79 22.64 23.08
CA THR A 114 17.73 23.56 22.71
C THR A 114 16.40 22.88 22.94
N LYS A 115 15.57 23.40 23.84
CA LYS A 115 14.29 22.80 24.23
C LYS A 115 13.14 23.34 23.35
N LEU A 116 12.13 22.51 23.11
CA LEU A 116 10.85 22.93 22.53
C LEU A 116 10.16 23.91 23.48
N ASP A 117 9.68 25.03 22.95
CA ASP A 117 8.77 25.93 23.68
C ASP A 117 7.41 25.27 23.86
N SER A 118 6.83 25.35 25.02
CA SER A 118 5.49 24.82 25.33
C SER A 118 4.39 25.40 24.43
N LYS A 119 4.58 26.61 23.91
CA LYS A 119 3.67 27.27 22.93
C LYS A 119 3.85 26.72 21.49
N GLY A 120 4.86 25.94 21.24
CA GLY A 120 5.16 25.37 19.91
C GLY A 120 4.32 24.15 19.53
N VAL A 121 3.34 23.73 20.36
CA VAL A 121 2.47 22.59 20.06
C VAL A 121 1.14 23.09 19.46
N PHE A 122 0.90 22.75 18.21
CA PHE A 122 -0.29 23.14 17.46
C PHE A 122 -1.30 21.99 17.37
N THR A 123 -2.58 22.36 17.17
CA THR A 123 -3.66 21.38 17.01
C THR A 123 -4.31 21.57 15.65
N GLU A 124 -4.45 20.46 14.92
CA GLU A 124 -5.15 20.36 13.65
C GLU A 124 -6.33 19.38 13.79
N LYS A 125 -7.49 19.73 13.27
CA LYS A 125 -8.63 18.82 13.19
C LYS A 125 -8.57 18.09 11.85
N LEU A 126 -8.45 16.74 11.89
CA LEU A 126 -8.41 15.92 10.68
C LEU A 126 -9.83 15.58 10.19
N ASP A 127 -10.66 15.08 11.11
CA ASP A 127 -12.05 14.71 10.83
C ASP A 127 -12.92 14.80 12.09
N LYS A 128 -14.10 14.15 12.09
CA LYS A 128 -15.04 14.11 13.22
C LYS A 128 -14.41 13.47 14.48
N ASN A 129 -13.62 12.43 14.27
CA ASN A 129 -13.09 11.57 15.34
C ASN A 129 -11.59 11.71 15.56
N HIS A 130 -10.87 12.45 14.74
CA HIS A 130 -9.41 12.56 14.83
C HIS A 130 -8.95 14.02 14.88
N ILE A 131 -8.04 14.28 15.81
CA ILE A 131 -7.26 15.51 15.89
C ILE A 131 -5.78 15.15 15.87
N ARG A 132 -4.95 16.10 15.46
CA ARG A 132 -3.50 15.93 15.39
C ARG A 132 -2.81 17.04 16.16
N LYS A 133 -1.86 16.66 17.01
CA LYS A 133 -0.93 17.59 17.66
C LYS A 133 0.38 17.59 16.88
N LYS A 134 0.86 18.77 16.51
CA LYS A 134 2.07 18.98 15.73
C LYS A 134 3.05 19.89 16.45
N PHE A 135 4.34 19.57 16.37
CA PHE A 135 5.42 20.46 16.79
C PHE A 135 6.71 20.12 16.07
N THR A 136 7.59 21.11 15.91
CA THR A 136 8.90 20.96 15.27
C THR A 136 9.99 21.25 16.29
N LEU A 137 10.99 20.37 16.40
CA LEU A 137 12.14 20.58 17.26
C LEU A 137 13.04 21.70 16.68
N PRO A 138 13.41 22.69 17.47
CA PRO A 138 14.24 23.82 17.02
C PRO A 138 15.72 23.42 16.86
N ASN A 139 16.46 24.17 16.05
CA ASN A 139 17.92 24.11 15.93
C ASN A 139 18.51 22.76 15.52
N VAL A 140 17.77 21.98 14.70
CA VAL A 140 18.24 20.69 14.17
C VAL A 140 19.27 20.95 13.06
N LYS A 141 20.41 20.28 13.12
CA LYS A 141 21.54 20.35 12.18
C LYS A 141 22.00 18.92 11.84
N GLU A 142 22.83 18.79 10.84
CA GLU A 142 23.57 17.54 10.60
C GLU A 142 24.42 17.22 11.85
N GLY A 143 24.36 15.98 12.30
CA GLY A 143 25.00 15.52 13.52
C GLY A 143 24.21 15.77 14.81
N SER A 144 23.06 16.45 14.78
CA SER A 144 22.20 16.61 15.98
C SER A 144 21.71 15.29 16.52
N ILE A 145 21.46 15.23 17.83
CA ILE A 145 20.64 14.21 18.46
C ILE A 145 19.36 14.88 18.92
N ILE A 146 18.21 14.29 18.61
CA ILE A 146 16.92 14.77 19.08
C ILE A 146 16.30 13.76 20.05
N GLU A 147 15.70 14.27 21.11
CA GLU A 147 14.92 13.47 22.06
C GLU A 147 13.48 13.98 22.13
N ILE A 148 12.52 13.04 22.13
CA ILE A 148 11.10 13.31 22.20
C ILE A 148 10.50 12.37 23.24
N SER A 149 9.72 12.91 24.18
CA SER A 149 8.95 12.11 25.15
C SER A 149 7.59 12.74 25.36
N TYR A 150 6.56 11.89 25.45
CA TYR A 150 5.20 12.33 25.73
C TYR A 150 4.36 11.22 26.36
N THR A 151 3.20 11.62 26.88
CA THR A 151 2.17 10.73 27.44
C THR A 151 0.85 11.01 26.73
N VAL A 152 0.09 9.96 26.41
CA VAL A 152 -1.31 10.05 25.95
C VAL A 152 -2.18 9.31 26.94
N ASN A 153 -3.18 9.99 27.50
CA ASN A 153 -4.23 9.40 28.30
C ASN A 153 -5.46 9.17 27.44
N SER A 154 -6.03 7.97 27.48
CA SER A 154 -7.17 7.55 26.65
C SER A 154 -8.23 6.84 27.49
N GLU A 155 -9.49 7.23 27.34
CA GLU A 155 -10.64 6.52 27.91
C GLU A 155 -11.16 5.39 27.01
N PHE A 156 -10.48 5.14 25.89
CA PHE A 156 -10.91 4.20 24.86
C PHE A 156 -10.12 2.87 24.94
N PRO A 157 -10.58 1.86 25.67
CA PRO A 157 -9.84 0.60 25.81
C PRO A 157 -9.65 -0.15 24.49
N TYR A 158 -10.51 0.08 23.50
CA TYR A 158 -10.39 -0.51 22.16
C TYR A 158 -9.30 0.16 21.28
N HIS A 159 -8.71 1.29 21.73
CA HIS A 159 -7.62 1.98 21.04
C HIS A 159 -6.25 1.74 21.69
N LEU A 160 -5.94 0.51 22.10
CA LEU A 160 -4.59 0.17 22.56
C LEU A 160 -3.59 0.41 21.43
N ARG A 161 -2.62 1.29 21.69
CA ARG A 161 -1.71 1.78 20.66
C ARG A 161 -0.85 0.67 20.09
N PRO A 162 -0.80 0.53 18.75
CA PRO A 162 0.10 -0.40 18.09
C PRO A 162 1.56 0.08 18.19
N TRP A 163 2.50 -0.84 17.88
CA TRP A 163 3.92 -0.53 17.92
C TRP A 163 4.66 -1.03 16.70
N ALA A 164 5.35 -0.12 15.99
CA ALA A 164 6.24 -0.43 14.89
C ALA A 164 7.68 -0.50 15.40
N PHE A 165 8.28 -1.68 15.31
CA PHE A 165 9.69 -1.91 15.69
C PHE A 165 10.65 -1.52 14.57
N GLN A 166 10.16 -1.35 13.37
CA GLN A 166 10.91 -1.10 12.15
C GLN A 166 10.31 0.08 11.38
N GLY A 167 11.14 0.77 10.61
CA GLY A 167 10.73 1.87 9.74
C GLY A 167 11.72 2.04 8.59
N GLN A 168 11.78 3.24 8.00
CA GLN A 168 12.66 3.56 6.89
C GLN A 168 14.10 3.92 7.32
N HIS A 169 14.35 4.00 8.61
CA HIS A 169 15.67 4.24 9.20
C HIS A 169 16.11 3.05 10.06
N PRO A 170 17.42 2.80 10.18
CA PRO A 170 17.93 1.75 11.08
C PRO A 170 17.56 2.08 12.52
N VAL A 171 17.20 1.02 13.28
CA VAL A 171 16.78 1.11 14.68
C VAL A 171 17.73 0.27 15.54
N LEU A 172 18.47 0.89 16.45
CA LEU A 172 19.39 0.16 17.33
C LEU A 172 18.65 -0.54 18.48
N TRP A 173 17.59 0.11 19.00
CA TRP A 173 16.76 -0.45 20.07
C TRP A 173 15.32 0.01 19.90
N SER A 174 14.38 -0.93 19.81
CA SER A 174 12.94 -0.68 19.82
C SER A 174 12.30 -1.57 20.86
N GLU A 175 11.57 -0.97 21.81
CA GLU A 175 10.98 -1.65 22.96
C GLU A 175 9.53 -1.23 23.16
N TYR A 176 8.66 -2.20 23.36
CA TYR A 176 7.29 -1.94 23.75
C TYR A 176 6.86 -2.84 24.89
N GLU A 177 6.25 -2.22 25.92
CA GLU A 177 5.73 -2.87 27.09
C GLU A 177 4.24 -2.60 27.24
N VAL A 178 3.46 -3.62 27.55
CA VAL A 178 2.01 -3.49 27.75
C VAL A 178 1.60 -4.20 29.03
N GLU A 179 0.96 -3.48 29.94
CA GLU A 179 0.36 -4.01 31.16
C GLU A 179 -1.16 -4.10 31.01
N LEU A 180 -1.71 -5.31 31.00
CA LEU A 180 -3.12 -5.59 30.79
C LEU A 180 -3.78 -6.11 32.08
N PRO A 181 -4.77 -5.39 32.62
CA PRO A 181 -5.62 -5.94 33.69
C PRO A 181 -6.52 -7.06 33.13
N GLU A 182 -6.79 -8.07 33.95
CA GLU A 182 -7.63 -9.24 33.62
C GLU A 182 -9.06 -8.88 33.15
N TYR A 183 -9.42 -7.60 33.22
CA TYR A 183 -10.72 -7.10 32.75
C TYR A 183 -10.76 -6.90 31.23
N TYR A 184 -9.62 -6.89 30.56
CA TYR A 184 -9.49 -6.66 29.11
C TYR A 184 -8.71 -7.80 28.46
N GLU A 185 -9.34 -8.48 27.53
CA GLU A 185 -8.70 -9.51 26.73
C GLU A 185 -8.43 -8.96 25.34
N TYR A 186 -7.17 -8.99 24.90
CA TYR A 186 -6.76 -8.53 23.57
C TYR A 186 -6.21 -9.66 22.73
N ILE A 187 -6.51 -9.60 21.43
CA ILE A 187 -5.82 -10.40 20.41
C ILE A 187 -4.60 -9.60 19.97
N PHE A 188 -3.45 -10.26 19.92
CA PHE A 188 -2.19 -9.69 19.45
C PHE A 188 -1.94 -10.13 18.02
N ILE A 189 -1.81 -9.16 17.11
CA ILE A 189 -1.52 -9.39 15.72
C ILE A 189 -0.12 -8.87 15.45
N SER A 190 0.80 -9.79 15.18
CA SER A 190 2.22 -9.51 14.92
C SER A 190 2.55 -9.80 13.48
N GLN A 191 3.34 -8.94 12.85
CA GLN A 191 3.84 -9.09 11.48
C GLN A 191 5.30 -8.68 11.38
N GLY A 192 5.93 -8.96 10.23
CA GLY A 192 7.32 -8.63 9.93
C GLY A 192 8.22 -9.86 9.90
N TYR A 193 9.51 -9.63 9.61
CA TYR A 193 10.50 -10.68 9.32
C TYR A 193 11.68 -10.67 10.29
N ASN A 194 11.64 -9.83 11.33
CA ASN A 194 12.69 -9.75 12.35
C ASN A 194 12.24 -10.48 13.62
N ASP A 195 13.17 -11.22 14.20
CA ASP A 195 12.95 -11.87 15.49
C ASP A 195 13.00 -10.88 16.65
N PHE A 196 12.28 -11.18 17.72
CA PHE A 196 12.38 -10.44 18.96
C PHE A 196 13.66 -10.80 19.70
N PHE A 197 14.44 -9.79 20.07
CA PHE A 197 15.57 -9.94 21.00
C PHE A 197 15.09 -10.28 22.41
N ILE A 198 13.96 -9.68 22.83
CA ILE A 198 13.24 -10.05 24.05
C ILE A 198 11.76 -10.22 23.70
N LYS A 199 11.17 -11.32 24.13
CA LYS A 199 9.73 -11.58 24.13
C LYS A 199 9.40 -12.23 25.45
N ASP A 200 8.90 -11.45 26.41
CA ASP A 200 8.68 -11.87 27.78
C ASP A 200 7.27 -11.52 28.26
N SER A 201 6.79 -12.28 29.25
CA SER A 201 5.48 -12.07 29.86
C SER A 201 5.52 -12.44 31.34
N GLU A 202 5.08 -11.52 32.17
CA GLU A 202 5.05 -11.67 33.64
C GLU A 202 3.64 -11.39 34.17
N ASN A 203 3.23 -12.14 35.18
CA ASN A 203 1.97 -11.94 35.89
C ASN A 203 2.24 -11.31 37.26
N SER A 204 1.43 -10.31 37.61
CA SER A 204 1.48 -9.62 38.88
C SER A 204 0.06 -9.24 39.34
N ARG A 205 -0.05 -8.58 40.48
CA ARG A 205 -1.29 -7.95 40.96
C ARG A 205 -1.04 -6.50 41.28
N LYS A 206 -2.01 -5.63 40.96
CA LYS A 206 -1.95 -4.20 41.29
C LYS A 206 -3.29 -3.76 41.86
N THR A 207 -3.25 -3.04 42.96
CA THR A 207 -4.47 -2.51 43.60
C THR A 207 -4.76 -1.12 43.09
N TYR A 208 -6.01 -0.91 42.67
CA TYR A 208 -6.55 0.35 42.20
C TYR A 208 -7.69 0.80 43.07
N ASN A 209 -7.71 2.09 43.47
CA ASN A 209 -8.78 2.69 44.25
C ASN A 209 -9.62 3.59 43.36
N LEU A 210 -10.76 3.10 42.93
CA LEU A 210 -11.73 3.81 42.10
C LEU A 210 -12.68 4.63 42.94
N ARG A 211 -13.06 5.81 42.46
CA ARG A 211 -14.13 6.63 43.05
C ARG A 211 -15.37 6.46 42.19
N VAL A 212 -16.37 5.77 42.70
CA VAL A 212 -17.64 5.55 42.01
C VAL A 212 -18.76 6.40 42.64
N PRO A 213 -19.66 7.00 41.86
CA PRO A 213 -20.82 7.67 42.41
C PRO A 213 -21.67 6.70 43.21
N SER A 214 -21.94 7.01 44.47
CA SER A 214 -22.85 6.21 45.31
C SER A 214 -24.30 6.55 44.98
N GLN A 215 -25.10 5.55 44.60
CA GLN A 215 -26.56 5.68 44.47
C GLN A 215 -27.23 5.54 45.85
N THR A 216 -27.07 6.48 46.72
CA THR A 216 -27.84 6.49 47.99
C THR A 216 -28.53 7.82 48.18
N GLY A 217 -29.86 7.85 48.07
CA GLY A 217 -30.68 8.90 48.62
C GLY A 217 -31.88 9.31 47.77
N TYR A 218 -33.04 8.99 48.21
CA TYR A 218 -34.26 9.73 47.90
C TYR A 218 -34.05 11.19 48.32
N GLY A 219 -34.01 12.11 47.35
CA GLY A 219 -34.05 13.58 47.61
C GLY A 219 -32.72 14.29 47.57
N GLY A 220 -32.39 14.87 46.43
CA GLY A 220 -31.64 16.10 46.23
C GLY A 220 -30.20 16.26 46.74
N SER A 221 -29.24 16.41 45.84
CA SER A 221 -28.07 17.28 45.95
C SER A 221 -26.89 16.88 46.88
N ALA A 222 -26.41 15.66 46.82
CA ALA A 222 -24.95 15.37 47.03
C ALA A 222 -24.63 14.04 46.36
N VAL A 223 -23.81 14.04 45.33
CA VAL A 223 -23.23 12.82 44.78
C VAL A 223 -22.18 12.37 45.81
N ASN A 224 -22.53 11.48 46.74
CA ASN A 224 -21.57 10.82 47.57
C ASN A 224 -20.74 9.89 46.69
N THR A 225 -19.42 9.98 46.77
CA THR A 225 -18.51 9.06 46.06
C THR A 225 -18.03 8.01 47.06
N GLU A 226 -18.18 6.74 46.68
CA GLU A 226 -17.57 5.63 47.42
C GLU A 226 -16.24 5.24 46.82
N SER A 227 -15.28 4.85 47.64
CA SER A 227 -14.01 4.31 47.18
C SER A 227 -14.11 2.79 47.09
N VAL A 228 -13.98 2.25 45.87
CA VAL A 228 -13.96 0.82 45.62
C VAL A 228 -12.53 0.37 45.31
N SER A 229 -12.01 -0.56 46.11
CA SER A 229 -10.68 -1.13 45.89
C SER A 229 -10.76 -2.37 45.01
N LEU A 230 -10.08 -2.35 43.86
CA LEU A 230 -9.98 -3.50 42.95
C LEU A 230 -8.53 -3.96 42.87
N SER A 231 -8.29 -5.29 42.95
CA SER A 231 -6.96 -5.89 42.87
C SER A 231 -6.88 -6.94 41.73
N PRO A 232 -7.02 -6.52 40.47
CA PRO A 232 -6.94 -7.44 39.34
C PRO A 232 -5.56 -8.08 39.19
N GLY A 233 -5.53 -9.25 38.56
CA GLY A 233 -4.36 -9.79 37.91
C GLY A 233 -3.91 -8.86 36.79
N ILE A 234 -2.62 -8.60 36.67
CA ILE A 234 -2.00 -7.82 35.62
C ILE A 234 -1.05 -8.73 34.87
N THR A 235 -1.23 -8.84 33.55
CA THR A 235 -0.27 -9.47 32.67
C THR A 235 0.56 -8.39 31.99
N ARG A 236 1.87 -8.39 32.24
CA ARG A 236 2.82 -7.52 31.57
C ARG A 236 3.50 -8.26 30.44
N HIS A 237 3.42 -7.71 29.24
CA HIS A 237 4.14 -8.18 28.07
C HIS A 237 5.24 -7.21 27.70
N ARG A 238 6.42 -7.73 27.32
CA ARG A 238 7.55 -6.93 26.87
C ARG A 238 8.14 -7.51 25.59
N TRP A 239 8.26 -6.66 24.58
CA TRP A 239 8.88 -7.00 23.30
C TRP A 239 10.00 -6.02 23.01
N VAL A 240 11.14 -6.56 22.59
CA VAL A 240 12.31 -5.76 22.18
C VAL A 240 12.83 -6.31 20.86
N MET A 241 13.10 -5.41 19.93
CA MET A 241 13.93 -5.69 18.76
C MET A 241 15.19 -4.82 18.82
N LYS A 242 16.33 -5.40 18.45
CA LYS A 242 17.64 -4.77 18.48
C LYS A 242 18.28 -4.86 17.11
N ASP A 243 19.03 -3.82 16.72
CA ASP A 243 19.80 -3.78 15.48
C ASP A 243 18.94 -4.09 14.24
N VAL A 244 17.78 -3.41 14.12
CA VAL A 244 16.80 -3.62 13.06
C VAL A 244 17.20 -2.81 11.82
N ALA A 245 17.45 -3.49 10.71
CA ALA A 245 17.70 -2.84 9.44
C ALA A 245 16.45 -2.11 8.93
N PRO A 246 16.60 -0.98 8.22
CA PRO A 246 15.47 -0.26 7.64
C PRO A 246 14.77 -1.09 6.58
N LEU A 247 13.48 -0.87 6.42
CA LEU A 247 12.72 -1.39 5.30
C LEU A 247 12.51 -0.26 4.29
N LYS A 248 13.09 -0.40 3.10
CA LYS A 248 13.00 0.58 2.01
C LYS A 248 12.02 0.09 0.95
N PRO A 249 11.26 1.00 0.30
CA PRO A 249 10.40 0.61 -0.79
C PRO A 249 11.24 0.15 -1.99
N GLU A 250 10.82 -0.95 -2.59
CA GLU A 250 11.37 -1.50 -3.82
C GLU A 250 10.25 -1.74 -4.83
N ASN A 251 10.62 -1.95 -6.10
CA ASN A 251 9.63 -2.32 -7.11
C ASN A 251 8.84 -3.57 -6.70
N TYR A 252 7.58 -3.59 -7.07
CA TYR A 252 6.67 -4.70 -6.75
C TYR A 252 6.52 -4.97 -5.25
N ILE A 253 6.27 -3.91 -4.49
CA ILE A 253 5.73 -3.96 -3.14
C ILE A 253 4.32 -3.34 -3.15
N THR A 254 3.41 -3.88 -2.38
CA THR A 254 2.08 -3.29 -2.22
C THR A 254 2.14 -2.05 -1.32
N THR A 255 2.57 -2.24 -0.10
CA THR A 255 2.87 -1.17 0.86
C THR A 255 3.88 -1.65 1.90
N LEU A 256 4.75 -0.77 2.37
CA LEU A 256 5.68 -1.06 3.47
C LEU A 256 4.94 -1.49 4.74
N GLY A 257 3.73 -0.94 4.95
CA GLY A 257 2.88 -1.27 6.10
C GLY A 257 2.56 -2.75 6.26
N ASN A 258 2.57 -3.53 5.16
CA ASN A 258 2.36 -4.99 5.21
C ASN A 258 3.59 -5.78 5.70
N HIS A 259 4.77 -5.15 5.71
CA HIS A 259 6.04 -5.86 5.83
C HIS A 259 6.92 -5.38 6.98
N ILE A 260 6.69 -4.21 7.52
CA ILE A 260 7.41 -3.73 8.73
C ILE A 260 7.15 -4.65 9.92
N SER A 261 8.15 -4.80 10.77
CA SER A 261 7.98 -5.48 12.07
C SER A 261 7.10 -4.63 12.97
N TYR A 262 5.93 -5.16 13.30
CA TYR A 262 4.83 -4.41 13.90
C TYR A 262 3.97 -5.32 14.77
N ILE A 263 3.39 -4.77 15.85
CA ILE A 263 2.40 -5.44 16.68
C ILE A 263 1.20 -4.51 16.89
N GLU A 264 0.00 -5.04 16.73
CA GLU A 264 -1.24 -4.35 17.02
C GLU A 264 -2.15 -5.18 17.92
N PHE A 265 -3.13 -4.54 18.50
CA PHE A 265 -3.98 -5.08 19.54
C PHE A 265 -5.44 -4.86 19.19
N GLN A 266 -6.24 -5.92 19.28
CA GLN A 266 -7.68 -5.84 19.08
C GLN A 266 -8.37 -6.29 20.37
N LEU A 267 -9.18 -5.40 20.97
CA LEU A 267 -9.96 -5.74 22.16
C LEU A 267 -11.01 -6.81 21.80
N ALA A 268 -10.84 -7.99 22.36
CA ALA A 268 -11.73 -9.12 22.09
C ALA A 268 -12.89 -9.19 23.09
N THR A 269 -12.58 -8.99 24.38
CA THR A 269 -13.55 -9.18 25.45
C THR A 269 -13.30 -8.16 26.58
N VAL A 270 -14.40 -7.70 27.18
CA VAL A 270 -14.37 -6.92 28.42
C VAL A 270 -15.09 -7.68 29.50
N ARG A 271 -14.51 -7.76 30.69
CA ARG A 271 -15.11 -8.37 31.87
C ARG A 271 -15.10 -7.37 33.02
N TYR A 272 -16.25 -6.88 33.40
CA TYR A 272 -16.37 -6.09 34.62
C TYR A 272 -16.36 -6.96 35.86
N PRO A 273 -15.95 -6.44 37.05
CA PRO A 273 -16.01 -7.18 38.32
C PRO A 273 -17.40 -7.76 38.54
N ASN A 274 -17.46 -9.05 38.91
CA ASN A 274 -18.70 -9.79 39.19
C ASN A 274 -19.68 -9.83 38.01
N SER A 275 -19.22 -9.64 36.76
CA SER A 275 -20.05 -9.73 35.55
C SER A 275 -19.59 -10.84 34.60
N VAL A 276 -20.47 -11.23 33.70
CA VAL A 276 -20.14 -12.14 32.60
C VAL A 276 -19.29 -11.38 31.58
N ALA A 277 -18.30 -12.07 31.01
CA ALA A 277 -17.48 -11.52 29.94
C ALA A 277 -18.31 -11.09 28.74
N GLN A 278 -18.09 -9.88 28.27
CA GLN A 278 -18.82 -9.29 27.13
C GLN A 278 -17.89 -9.28 25.90
N PRO A 279 -18.24 -9.98 24.81
CA PRO A 279 -17.47 -9.93 23.59
C PRO A 279 -17.59 -8.54 22.94
N VAL A 280 -16.46 -7.88 22.70
CA VAL A 280 -16.34 -6.60 22.01
C VAL A 280 -16.06 -6.83 20.53
N MET A 281 -15.13 -7.75 20.24
CA MET A 281 -14.82 -8.09 18.86
C MET A 281 -16.04 -8.72 18.19
N SER A 282 -16.41 -8.19 17.05
CA SER A 282 -17.52 -8.68 16.25
C SER A 282 -17.16 -9.98 15.51
N THR A 283 -18.18 -10.70 15.05
CA THR A 283 -18.04 -11.74 14.03
C THR A 283 -18.34 -11.13 12.66
N TRP A 284 -17.90 -11.77 11.57
CA TRP A 284 -18.20 -11.29 10.22
C TRP A 284 -19.69 -11.03 9.98
N PRO A 285 -20.63 -11.95 10.33
CA PRO A 285 -22.05 -11.67 10.17
C PRO A 285 -22.53 -10.45 10.97
N LYS A 286 -22.08 -10.29 12.21
CA LYS A 286 -22.45 -9.12 13.04
C LYS A 286 -21.87 -7.81 12.47
N PHE A 287 -20.64 -7.85 11.97
CA PHE A 287 -20.01 -6.66 11.35
C PHE A 287 -20.74 -6.28 10.06
N MET A 288 -21.12 -7.25 9.23
CA MET A 288 -21.92 -6.97 8.02
C MET A 288 -23.33 -6.47 8.38
N ASP A 289 -23.98 -7.03 9.38
CA ASP A 289 -25.29 -6.57 9.87
C ASP A 289 -25.22 -5.11 10.37
N MET A 290 -24.14 -4.75 11.05
CA MET A 290 -23.89 -3.36 11.44
C MET A 290 -23.79 -2.44 10.22
N LEU A 291 -22.99 -2.80 9.21
CA LEU A 291 -22.84 -2.01 7.98
C LEU A 291 -24.15 -1.92 7.17
N LEU A 292 -24.95 -2.98 7.15
CA LEU A 292 -26.24 -3.00 6.48
C LEU A 292 -27.29 -2.10 7.17
N LYS A 293 -27.12 -1.80 8.45
CA LYS A 293 -27.99 -0.90 9.23
C LYS A 293 -27.47 0.53 9.31
N ASP A 294 -26.17 0.72 9.03
CA ASP A 294 -25.52 2.02 9.13
C ASP A 294 -25.97 2.96 8.00
N GLU A 295 -26.53 4.10 8.35
CA GLU A 295 -26.99 5.12 7.39
C GLU A 295 -25.83 5.79 6.63
N GLU A 296 -24.63 5.81 7.19
CA GLU A 296 -23.41 6.28 6.53
C GLU A 296 -22.78 5.21 5.62
N TYR A 297 -23.42 4.02 5.49
CA TYR A 297 -22.99 2.95 4.60
C TYR A 297 -24.18 2.35 3.81
N ALA A 298 -24.63 1.15 4.13
CA ALA A 298 -25.62 0.42 3.34
C ALA A 298 -27.07 0.54 3.85
N GLY A 299 -27.31 1.20 4.99
CA GLY A 299 -28.61 1.30 5.64
C GLY A 299 -29.70 2.00 4.85
N THR A 300 -29.32 2.76 3.81
CA THR A 300 -30.24 3.48 2.92
C THR A 300 -30.40 2.86 1.54
N LEU A 301 -29.73 1.74 1.24
CA LEU A 301 -29.75 1.13 -0.10
C LEU A 301 -31.15 0.78 -0.61
N ASP A 302 -32.03 0.31 0.27
CA ASP A 302 -33.39 -0.09 -0.07
C ASP A 302 -34.45 0.89 0.43
N LYS A 303 -34.04 2.07 0.92
CA LYS A 303 -34.94 3.05 1.52
C LYS A 303 -34.78 4.41 0.85
N HIS A 304 -35.93 5.10 0.62
CA HIS A 304 -35.95 6.48 0.15
C HIS A 304 -35.30 6.74 -1.23
N ASN A 305 -35.16 5.72 -2.07
CA ASN A 305 -34.47 5.78 -3.36
C ASN A 305 -35.42 5.99 -4.56
N GLY A 306 -36.69 6.32 -4.34
CA GLY A 306 -37.68 6.56 -5.41
C GLY A 306 -37.26 7.62 -6.42
N PHE A 307 -36.36 8.54 -6.08
CA PHE A 307 -35.81 9.52 -7.02
C PHE A 307 -34.94 8.89 -8.13
N LEU A 308 -34.47 7.64 -7.97
CA LEU A 308 -33.72 6.87 -8.97
C LEU A 308 -34.63 6.23 -10.04
N THR A 309 -35.89 5.96 -9.70
CA THR A 309 -36.81 5.12 -10.50
C THR A 309 -36.87 5.60 -11.95
N ARG A 310 -37.16 6.89 -12.17
CA ARG A 310 -37.27 7.46 -13.52
C ARG A 310 -36.00 7.24 -14.36
N THR A 311 -34.84 7.54 -13.79
CA THR A 311 -33.56 7.38 -14.52
C THR A 311 -33.28 5.91 -14.82
N VAL A 312 -33.57 5.01 -13.88
CA VAL A 312 -33.38 3.56 -14.07
C VAL A 312 -34.33 3.04 -15.15
N GLU A 313 -35.60 3.44 -15.15
CA GLU A 313 -36.57 3.11 -16.20
C GLU A 313 -36.10 3.59 -17.58
N GLU A 314 -35.69 4.86 -17.69
CA GLU A 314 -35.15 5.42 -18.94
C GLU A 314 -33.93 4.64 -19.47
N LEU A 315 -33.02 4.22 -18.58
CA LEU A 315 -31.82 3.44 -18.94
C LEU A 315 -32.14 1.98 -19.35
N THR A 316 -33.22 1.41 -18.82
CA THR A 316 -33.55 0.00 -19.02
C THR A 316 -34.76 -0.23 -19.92
N ASP A 317 -35.34 0.85 -20.49
CA ASP A 317 -36.48 0.77 -21.39
C ASP A 317 -36.18 -0.12 -22.61
N GLY A 318 -37.10 -1.05 -22.88
CA GLY A 318 -36.99 -2.03 -23.98
C GLY A 318 -35.91 -3.10 -23.77
N VAL A 319 -35.17 -3.11 -22.64
CA VAL A 319 -34.10 -4.09 -22.39
C VAL A 319 -34.63 -5.28 -21.59
N THR A 320 -34.52 -6.48 -22.17
CA THR A 320 -34.90 -7.75 -21.50
C THR A 320 -33.72 -8.44 -20.83
N SER A 321 -32.49 -8.28 -21.35
CA SER A 321 -31.27 -8.90 -20.82
C SER A 321 -30.86 -8.27 -19.49
N LEU A 322 -30.75 -9.08 -18.43
CA LEU A 322 -30.26 -8.62 -17.11
C LEU A 322 -28.84 -8.05 -17.21
N ARG A 323 -28.00 -8.67 -18.02
CA ARG A 323 -26.63 -8.21 -18.26
C ARG A 323 -26.59 -6.85 -18.91
N GLU A 324 -27.40 -6.64 -19.95
CA GLU A 324 -27.46 -5.35 -20.65
C GLU A 324 -28.02 -4.25 -19.74
N LYS A 325 -29.07 -4.55 -18.91
CA LYS A 325 -29.56 -3.61 -17.91
C LYS A 325 -28.45 -3.19 -16.95
N ALA A 326 -27.69 -4.15 -16.41
CA ALA A 326 -26.58 -3.89 -15.50
C ALA A 326 -25.48 -3.07 -16.19
N GLN A 327 -25.14 -3.37 -17.45
CA GLN A 327 -24.14 -2.63 -18.22
C GLN A 327 -24.54 -1.17 -18.45
N ARG A 328 -25.79 -0.92 -18.84
CA ARG A 328 -26.29 0.44 -19.09
C ARG A 328 -26.26 1.30 -17.82
N ILE A 329 -26.70 0.74 -16.69
CA ILE A 329 -26.66 1.41 -15.39
C ILE A 329 -25.22 1.68 -14.98
N TYR A 330 -24.33 0.67 -15.08
CA TYR A 330 -22.92 0.82 -14.74
C TYR A 330 -22.24 1.91 -15.55
N TYR A 331 -22.39 1.90 -16.88
CA TYR A 331 -21.78 2.90 -17.74
C TYR A 331 -22.35 4.30 -17.48
N PHE A 332 -23.65 4.39 -17.20
CA PHE A 332 -24.27 5.67 -16.83
C PHE A 332 -23.61 6.25 -15.56
N VAL A 333 -23.44 5.46 -14.51
CA VAL A 333 -22.80 5.95 -13.29
C VAL A 333 -21.33 6.28 -13.54
N ARG A 334 -20.55 5.38 -14.16
CA ARG A 334 -19.14 5.60 -14.43
C ARG A 334 -18.87 6.88 -15.26
N ASP A 335 -19.70 7.15 -16.24
CA ASP A 335 -19.46 8.22 -17.23
C ASP A 335 -20.02 9.58 -16.79
N ASN A 336 -20.94 9.61 -15.80
CA ASN A 336 -21.59 10.84 -15.37
C ASN A 336 -21.23 11.29 -13.94
N TYR A 337 -20.43 10.52 -13.21
CA TYR A 337 -20.09 10.83 -11.82
C TYR A 337 -18.58 10.94 -11.63
N THR A 338 -18.14 11.91 -10.83
CA THR A 338 -16.73 12.16 -10.53
C THR A 338 -16.41 11.68 -9.12
N CYS A 339 -15.42 10.80 -8.99
CA CYS A 339 -14.91 10.40 -7.69
C CYS A 339 -14.00 11.47 -7.11
N THR A 340 -14.25 11.86 -5.85
CA THR A 340 -13.50 12.90 -5.14
C THR A 340 -12.50 12.33 -4.13
N ASP A 341 -12.67 11.06 -3.72
CA ASP A 341 -11.82 10.39 -2.74
C ASP A 341 -11.89 8.87 -2.98
N LEU A 342 -10.76 8.29 -3.35
CA LEU A 342 -10.60 6.86 -3.65
C LEU A 342 -10.19 6.02 -2.42
N SER A 343 -10.26 6.57 -1.21
CA SER A 343 -9.84 5.88 0.01
C SER A 343 -10.81 6.15 1.17
N ALA A 344 -12.11 5.97 0.93
CA ALA A 344 -13.15 6.21 1.92
C ALA A 344 -13.99 4.94 2.16
N LEU A 345 -14.03 4.46 3.40
CA LEU A 345 -14.90 3.36 3.80
C LEU A 345 -16.38 3.80 3.87
N TYR A 346 -16.65 4.95 4.47
CA TYR A 346 -18.00 5.46 4.72
C TYR A 346 -18.40 6.58 3.78
N ALA A 347 -19.70 6.72 3.56
CA ALA A 347 -20.30 7.85 2.86
C ALA A 347 -20.31 9.08 3.77
N LYS A 348 -19.96 10.25 3.21
CA LYS A 348 -20.05 11.56 3.89
C LYS A 348 -21.34 12.31 3.50
N GLN A 349 -22.04 11.83 2.49
CA GLN A 349 -23.30 12.38 1.99
C GLN A 349 -24.28 11.27 1.56
N SER A 350 -25.57 11.60 1.49
CA SER A 350 -26.61 10.64 1.11
C SER A 350 -26.54 10.26 -0.37
N ILE A 351 -27.06 9.08 -0.75
CA ILE A 351 -27.21 8.62 -2.15
C ILE A 351 -27.91 9.68 -3.00
N LYS A 352 -28.97 10.36 -2.46
CA LYS A 352 -29.65 11.43 -3.15
C LYS A 352 -28.76 12.63 -3.44
N THR A 353 -27.90 12.99 -2.49
CA THR A 353 -26.94 14.09 -2.65
C THR A 353 -25.90 13.74 -3.70
N THR A 354 -25.34 12.53 -3.66
CA THR A 354 -24.39 12.01 -4.67
C THR A 354 -25.01 12.03 -6.07
N PHE A 355 -26.26 11.53 -6.19
CA PHE A 355 -26.99 11.53 -7.46
C PHE A 355 -27.18 12.94 -8.03
N THR A 356 -27.56 13.91 -7.19
CA THR A 356 -27.82 15.28 -7.62
C THR A 356 -26.56 16.06 -7.96
N LYS A 357 -25.51 15.93 -7.13
CA LYS A 357 -24.23 16.63 -7.32
C LYS A 357 -23.35 16.01 -8.41
N LYS A 358 -23.64 14.78 -8.83
CA LYS A 358 -22.80 13.98 -9.76
C LYS A 358 -21.34 13.82 -9.31
N SER A 359 -21.13 13.80 -8.00
CA SER A 359 -19.81 13.59 -7.41
C SER A 359 -19.92 12.99 -6.02
N GLY A 360 -18.92 12.22 -5.62
CA GLY A 360 -18.86 11.59 -4.32
C GLY A 360 -17.57 10.83 -4.11
N ASN A 361 -17.36 10.27 -2.91
CA ASN A 361 -16.26 9.36 -2.66
C ASN A 361 -16.56 7.95 -3.22
N VAL A 362 -15.58 7.05 -3.11
CA VAL A 362 -15.70 5.69 -3.66
C VAL A 362 -16.89 4.91 -3.08
N ALA A 363 -17.16 5.01 -1.78
CA ALA A 363 -18.30 4.36 -1.14
C ALA A 363 -19.63 4.94 -1.66
N GLU A 364 -19.75 6.26 -1.72
CA GLU A 364 -20.95 6.98 -2.15
C GLU A 364 -21.39 6.61 -3.58
N ILE A 365 -20.43 6.60 -4.52
CA ILE A 365 -20.72 6.29 -5.93
C ILE A 365 -21.07 4.81 -6.11
N ASN A 366 -20.33 3.89 -5.49
CA ASN A 366 -20.59 2.47 -5.66
C ASN A 366 -21.82 2.00 -4.87
N LEU A 367 -22.14 2.58 -3.72
CA LEU A 367 -23.43 2.36 -3.03
C LEU A 367 -24.60 2.87 -3.86
N MET A 368 -24.47 4.04 -4.50
CA MET A 368 -25.49 4.55 -5.44
C MET A 368 -25.67 3.61 -6.64
N LEU A 369 -24.58 3.07 -7.19
CA LEU A 369 -24.64 2.05 -8.25
C LEU A 369 -25.41 0.83 -7.79
N VAL A 370 -25.14 0.31 -6.59
CA VAL A 370 -25.93 -0.82 -6.01
C VAL A 370 -27.40 -0.49 -5.88
N ALA A 371 -27.75 0.70 -5.39
CA ALA A 371 -29.13 1.15 -5.26
C ALA A 371 -29.85 1.23 -6.62
N MET A 372 -29.19 1.72 -7.68
CA MET A 372 -29.73 1.77 -9.03
C MET A 372 -29.93 0.39 -9.64
N LEU A 373 -28.96 -0.54 -9.43
CA LEU A 373 -29.09 -1.93 -9.89
C LEU A 373 -30.27 -2.64 -9.19
N ARG A 374 -30.44 -2.44 -7.87
CA ARG A 374 -31.57 -2.98 -7.11
C ARG A 374 -32.90 -2.38 -7.59
N ALA A 375 -32.95 -1.09 -7.88
CA ALA A 375 -34.12 -0.43 -8.45
C ALA A 375 -34.52 -0.99 -9.83
N ALA A 376 -33.56 -1.51 -10.61
CA ALA A 376 -33.80 -2.23 -11.86
C ALA A 376 -34.22 -3.72 -11.67
N GLY A 377 -34.42 -4.19 -10.42
CA GLY A 377 -34.75 -5.57 -10.08
C GLY A 377 -33.58 -6.55 -10.18
N LEU A 378 -32.34 -6.07 -10.15
CA LEU A 378 -31.13 -6.88 -10.19
C LEU A 378 -30.65 -7.21 -8.76
N HIS A 379 -30.09 -8.41 -8.59
CA HIS A 379 -29.47 -8.80 -7.31
C HIS A 379 -28.06 -8.22 -7.24
N ALA A 380 -27.90 -7.14 -6.50
CA ALA A 380 -26.65 -6.41 -6.36
C ALA A 380 -26.33 -6.10 -4.90
N ASP A 381 -25.06 -6.23 -4.53
CA ASP A 381 -24.56 -6.00 -3.17
C ASP A 381 -23.26 -5.21 -3.20
N PRO A 382 -22.94 -4.46 -2.12
CA PRO A 382 -21.61 -3.89 -1.95
C PRO A 382 -20.60 -4.99 -1.60
N VAL A 383 -19.36 -4.78 -2.02
CA VAL A 383 -18.21 -5.60 -1.61
C VAL A 383 -17.19 -4.70 -0.94
N LEU A 384 -16.83 -5.06 0.27
CA LEU A 384 -15.84 -4.37 1.08
C LEU A 384 -14.46 -4.98 0.85
N LEU A 385 -13.47 -4.16 0.51
CA LEU A 385 -12.09 -4.60 0.28
C LEU A 385 -11.07 -3.55 0.75
N SER A 386 -9.80 -3.93 0.72
CA SER A 386 -8.66 -3.06 0.96
C SER A 386 -7.81 -2.96 -0.29
N THR A 387 -7.43 -1.74 -0.66
CA THR A 387 -6.55 -1.52 -1.80
C THR A 387 -5.10 -1.93 -1.49
N ARG A 388 -4.32 -2.22 -2.53
CA ARG A 388 -2.90 -2.62 -2.41
C ARG A 388 -2.08 -1.62 -1.60
N SER A 389 -2.30 -0.33 -1.77
CA SER A 389 -1.59 0.72 -1.05
C SER A 389 -2.03 0.89 0.42
N HIS A 390 -3.27 0.50 0.76
CA HIS A 390 -3.78 0.58 2.14
C HIS A 390 -3.25 -0.56 3.01
N GLY A 391 -3.12 -1.76 2.46
CA GLY A 391 -2.59 -2.93 3.16
C GLY A 391 -3.53 -4.12 3.17
N LYS A 392 -3.05 -5.24 3.70
CA LYS A 392 -3.80 -6.52 3.71
C LYS A 392 -4.83 -6.56 4.83
N VAL A 393 -5.95 -7.22 4.55
CA VAL A 393 -7.00 -7.55 5.52
C VAL A 393 -6.66 -8.88 6.19
N TYR A 394 -6.96 -9.01 7.47
CA TYR A 394 -6.88 -10.29 8.18
C TYR A 394 -8.20 -11.07 8.03
N PRO A 395 -8.21 -12.19 7.29
CA PRO A 395 -9.46 -12.93 7.02
C PRO A 395 -10.19 -13.44 8.26
N MET A 396 -9.47 -13.65 9.36
CA MET A 396 -10.04 -14.16 10.61
C MET A 396 -10.77 -13.09 11.44
N TYR A 397 -10.43 -11.80 11.27
CA TYR A 397 -10.92 -10.74 12.14
C TYR A 397 -11.58 -9.60 11.37
N PRO A 398 -12.82 -9.21 11.71
CA PRO A 398 -13.53 -8.12 11.07
C PRO A 398 -13.05 -6.75 11.63
N ILE A 399 -11.87 -6.32 11.22
CA ILE A 399 -11.25 -5.06 11.64
C ILE A 399 -11.61 -3.97 10.64
N ALA A 400 -12.51 -3.06 11.00
CA ALA A 400 -13.05 -2.02 10.10
C ALA A 400 -11.94 -1.15 9.50
N SER A 401 -10.92 -0.76 10.28
CA SER A 401 -9.81 0.09 9.84
C SER A 401 -8.89 -0.56 8.78
N ARG A 402 -9.05 -1.87 8.54
CA ARG A 402 -8.32 -2.58 7.48
C ARG A 402 -8.99 -2.51 6.12
N PHE A 403 -10.13 -1.84 6.02
CA PHE A 403 -10.86 -1.63 4.77
C PHE A 403 -10.88 -0.15 4.43
N ASN A 404 -10.74 0.16 3.17
CA ASN A 404 -10.77 1.54 2.68
C ASN A 404 -11.52 1.70 1.36
N TYR A 405 -12.13 0.61 0.85
CA TYR A 405 -12.70 0.62 -0.48
C TYR A 405 -13.97 -0.20 -0.57
N THR A 406 -14.98 0.33 -1.21
CA THR A 406 -16.23 -0.35 -1.51
C THR A 406 -16.43 -0.42 -3.01
N VAL A 407 -16.71 -1.61 -3.55
CA VAL A 407 -17.12 -1.84 -4.94
C VAL A 407 -18.51 -2.43 -4.98
N ALA A 408 -19.17 -2.40 -6.14
CA ALA A 408 -20.45 -3.07 -6.35
C ALA A 408 -20.23 -4.47 -6.94
N THR A 409 -21.15 -5.39 -6.67
CA THR A 409 -21.28 -6.63 -7.44
C THR A 409 -22.73 -6.83 -7.87
N VAL A 410 -22.95 -7.47 -9.02
CA VAL A 410 -24.25 -7.88 -9.49
C VAL A 410 -24.21 -9.37 -9.87
N LYS A 411 -25.22 -10.14 -9.45
CA LYS A 411 -25.33 -11.55 -9.78
C LYS A 411 -26.24 -11.76 -10.97
N ILE A 412 -25.71 -12.35 -12.05
CA ILE A 412 -26.43 -12.66 -13.28
C ILE A 412 -26.11 -14.10 -13.68
N ASP A 413 -27.12 -14.92 -13.89
CA ASP A 413 -26.96 -16.33 -14.30
C ASP A 413 -25.97 -17.13 -13.43
N ARG A 414 -26.02 -16.92 -12.10
CA ARG A 414 -25.15 -17.54 -11.08
C ARG A 414 -23.69 -17.05 -11.12
N GLN A 415 -23.36 -16.06 -11.94
CA GLN A 415 -22.04 -15.44 -12.02
C GLN A 415 -22.09 -14.07 -11.37
N ASP A 416 -21.09 -13.78 -10.54
CA ASP A 416 -20.89 -12.46 -9.92
C ASP A 416 -20.01 -11.59 -10.81
N TYR A 417 -20.47 -10.36 -11.07
CA TYR A 417 -19.75 -9.35 -11.84
C TYR A 417 -19.37 -8.20 -10.92
N PRO A 418 -18.12 -8.16 -10.44
CA PRO A 418 -17.65 -7.02 -9.65
C PRO A 418 -17.51 -5.77 -10.54
N MET A 419 -17.82 -4.60 -9.99
CA MET A 419 -17.85 -3.34 -10.72
C MET A 419 -17.36 -2.20 -9.83
N ASP A 420 -16.64 -1.27 -10.44
CA ASP A 420 -16.22 -0.03 -9.80
C ASP A 420 -16.51 1.14 -10.75
N ALA A 421 -17.53 1.93 -10.43
CA ALA A 421 -17.93 3.07 -11.24
C ALA A 421 -17.17 4.37 -10.89
N THR A 422 -16.18 4.31 -10.00
CA THR A 422 -15.37 5.48 -9.60
C THR A 422 -14.16 5.69 -10.48
N ARG A 423 -13.81 4.69 -11.29
CA ARG A 423 -12.66 4.72 -12.19
C ARG A 423 -13.14 4.84 -13.64
N PRO A 424 -12.81 5.94 -14.36
CA PRO A 424 -13.06 6.03 -15.79
C PRO A 424 -12.32 4.91 -16.51
N TYR A 425 -12.77 4.49 -17.69
CA TYR A 425 -12.15 3.48 -18.54
C TYR A 425 -12.20 2.03 -18.04
N LEU A 426 -12.77 1.74 -16.86
CA LEU A 426 -13.06 0.36 -16.46
C LEU A 426 -14.26 -0.19 -17.26
N GLY A 427 -14.13 -1.39 -17.79
CA GLY A 427 -15.21 -2.12 -18.43
C GLY A 427 -16.13 -2.77 -17.39
N PHE A 428 -17.32 -3.15 -17.82
CA PHE A 428 -18.28 -3.91 -17.00
C PHE A 428 -17.67 -5.23 -16.51
N GLY A 429 -17.84 -5.55 -15.23
CA GLY A 429 -17.31 -6.77 -14.62
C GLY A 429 -15.80 -6.73 -14.36
N LYS A 430 -15.19 -5.55 -14.32
CA LYS A 430 -13.77 -5.36 -14.07
C LYS A 430 -13.53 -4.43 -12.87
N LEU A 431 -12.46 -4.70 -12.12
CA LEU A 431 -11.96 -3.83 -11.08
C LEU A 431 -10.59 -3.28 -11.46
N HIS A 432 -10.22 -2.15 -10.88
CA HIS A 432 -8.87 -1.63 -11.00
C HIS A 432 -7.86 -2.57 -10.30
N VAL A 433 -6.63 -2.62 -10.77
CA VAL A 433 -5.56 -3.48 -10.24
C VAL A 433 -5.33 -3.30 -8.74
N ASP A 434 -5.56 -2.10 -8.20
CA ASP A 434 -5.45 -1.81 -6.77
C ASP A 434 -6.40 -2.64 -5.89
N CYS A 435 -7.52 -3.12 -6.45
CA CYS A 435 -8.50 -3.94 -5.73
C CYS A 435 -8.05 -5.40 -5.57
N TYR A 436 -7.01 -5.83 -6.31
CA TYR A 436 -6.50 -7.20 -6.23
C TYR A 436 -5.44 -7.31 -5.12
N ASN A 437 -5.91 -7.43 -3.89
CA ASN A 437 -5.09 -7.43 -2.68
C ASN A 437 -5.50 -8.55 -1.69
N GLY A 438 -6.09 -9.61 -2.20
CA GLY A 438 -6.50 -10.77 -1.41
C GLY A 438 -7.94 -10.68 -0.92
N HIS A 439 -8.12 -10.73 0.40
CA HIS A 439 -9.41 -10.88 1.06
C HIS A 439 -10.36 -9.70 0.86
N ALA A 440 -11.61 -10.00 0.53
CA ALA A 440 -12.75 -9.08 0.47
C ALA A 440 -13.99 -9.71 1.10
N ARG A 441 -15.01 -8.91 1.39
CA ARG A 441 -16.28 -9.39 1.98
C ARG A 441 -17.49 -8.85 1.24
N LEU A 442 -18.42 -9.73 0.94
CA LEU A 442 -19.75 -9.35 0.48
C LEU A 442 -20.52 -8.74 1.66
N VAL A 443 -21.07 -7.56 1.47
CA VAL A 443 -21.87 -6.90 2.50
C VAL A 443 -23.32 -7.39 2.38
N SER A 444 -23.53 -8.57 2.93
CA SER A 444 -24.80 -9.29 2.99
C SER A 444 -24.93 -9.99 4.35
N PRO A 445 -26.13 -10.46 4.73
CA PRO A 445 -26.31 -11.20 5.98
C PRO A 445 -25.40 -12.44 6.10
N GLU A 446 -25.07 -13.09 4.98
CA GLU A 446 -24.21 -14.27 4.93
C GLU A 446 -22.72 -13.90 5.10
N ALA A 447 -22.36 -12.67 4.88
CA ALA A 447 -20.99 -12.16 4.99
C ALA A 447 -19.97 -13.01 4.23
N LEU A 448 -20.26 -13.39 2.98
CA LEU A 448 -19.44 -14.30 2.20
C LEU A 448 -18.04 -13.71 1.96
N ALA A 449 -17.02 -14.55 2.13
CA ALA A 449 -15.65 -14.21 1.77
C ALA A 449 -15.49 -14.24 0.25
N LEU A 450 -14.85 -13.21 -0.29
CA LEU A 450 -14.39 -13.13 -1.67
C LEU A 450 -12.88 -12.96 -1.68
N THR A 451 -12.25 -13.27 -2.81
CA THR A 451 -10.81 -13.16 -2.93
C THR A 451 -10.47 -12.57 -4.30
N PHE A 452 -9.69 -11.47 -4.28
CA PHE A 452 -9.16 -10.83 -5.47
C PHE A 452 -7.64 -10.92 -5.45
N GLU A 453 -7.09 -11.97 -6.07
CA GLU A 453 -5.64 -12.21 -6.10
C GLU A 453 -5.02 -11.72 -7.41
N PRO A 454 -3.83 -11.10 -7.37
CA PRO A 454 -3.10 -10.68 -8.57
C PRO A 454 -2.79 -11.84 -9.52
N ASP A 455 -2.62 -13.06 -8.99
CA ASP A 455 -2.36 -14.27 -9.79
C ASP A 455 -3.52 -14.65 -10.72
N SER A 456 -4.73 -14.17 -10.44
CA SER A 456 -5.89 -14.35 -11.33
C SER A 456 -5.87 -13.42 -12.55
N LEU A 457 -5.06 -12.36 -12.51
CA LEU A 457 -4.94 -11.39 -13.59
C LEU A 457 -3.79 -11.77 -14.52
N LYS A 458 -4.11 -12.07 -15.78
CA LYS A 458 -3.12 -12.37 -16.81
C LYS A 458 -3.09 -11.22 -17.80
N GLU A 459 -1.97 -10.52 -17.86
CA GLU A 459 -1.74 -9.43 -18.80
C GLU A 459 -0.82 -9.88 -19.93
N MET A 460 -1.34 -9.83 -21.13
CA MET A 460 -0.60 -10.15 -22.34
C MET A 460 -0.37 -8.87 -23.14
N GLU A 461 0.86 -8.69 -23.57
CA GLU A 461 1.27 -7.63 -24.48
C GLU A 461 1.89 -8.27 -25.73
N VAL A 462 1.46 -7.84 -26.89
CA VAL A 462 1.95 -8.34 -28.18
C VAL A 462 2.41 -7.16 -29.00
N THR A 463 3.71 -7.10 -29.29
CA THR A 463 4.32 -6.08 -30.13
C THR A 463 4.86 -6.73 -31.40
N GLY A 464 4.52 -6.16 -32.54
CA GLY A 464 5.04 -6.52 -33.85
C GLY A 464 5.72 -5.33 -34.51
N ILE A 465 6.93 -5.55 -35.02
CA ILE A 465 7.63 -4.57 -35.85
C ILE A 465 8.00 -5.20 -37.17
N PHE A 466 7.69 -4.50 -38.24
CA PHE A 466 8.28 -4.73 -39.56
C PHE A 466 9.26 -3.59 -39.85
N LEU A 467 10.47 -3.93 -40.33
CA LEU A 467 11.48 -2.96 -40.74
C LEU A 467 12.06 -3.39 -42.09
N GLY A 468 12.22 -2.46 -42.99
CA GLY A 468 12.82 -2.74 -44.30
C GLY A 468 13.16 -1.47 -45.08
N PRO A 469 13.96 -1.59 -46.16
CA PRO A 469 14.30 -0.47 -46.99
C PRO A 469 13.10 -0.04 -47.88
N ASP A 470 12.94 1.27 -48.06
CA ASP A 470 12.07 1.82 -49.08
C ASP A 470 12.77 1.86 -50.47
N GLU A 471 12.09 2.43 -51.46
CA GLU A 471 12.61 2.57 -52.86
C GLU A 471 13.91 3.40 -52.94
N ASN A 472 14.18 4.23 -51.94
CA ASN A 472 15.38 5.05 -51.82
C ASN A 472 16.44 4.44 -50.90
N GLY A 473 16.21 3.22 -50.38
CA GLY A 473 17.10 2.53 -49.47
C GLY A 473 16.99 2.99 -47.99
N MET A 474 16.09 3.92 -47.64
CA MET A 474 15.85 4.34 -46.27
C MET A 474 15.09 3.26 -45.49
N LEU A 475 15.51 3.00 -44.27
CA LEU A 475 14.82 2.04 -43.41
C LEU A 475 13.49 2.62 -42.88
N LYS A 476 12.40 1.97 -43.28
CA LYS A 476 11.05 2.28 -42.81
C LYS A 476 10.55 1.13 -41.96
N GLY A 477 9.92 1.46 -40.87
CA GLY A 477 9.30 0.50 -39.97
C GLY A 477 7.82 0.78 -39.78
N HIS A 478 7.11 -0.28 -39.42
CA HIS A 478 5.73 -0.24 -38.97
C HIS A 478 5.70 -0.92 -37.58
N PHE A 479 5.14 -0.25 -36.60
CA PHE A 479 4.99 -0.73 -35.23
C PHE A 479 3.51 -0.93 -34.93
N GLN A 480 3.19 -2.08 -34.34
CA GLN A 480 1.86 -2.33 -33.79
C GLN A 480 1.99 -3.02 -32.43
N GLN A 481 1.32 -2.46 -31.41
CA GLN A 481 1.27 -3.05 -30.07
C GLN A 481 -0.18 -3.18 -29.62
N GLN A 482 -0.53 -4.34 -29.12
CA GLN A 482 -1.79 -4.64 -28.49
C GLN A 482 -1.53 -5.13 -27.08
N ALA A 483 -2.15 -4.50 -26.10
CA ALA A 483 -2.07 -4.87 -24.70
C ALA A 483 -3.44 -5.25 -24.15
N THR A 484 -3.49 -6.21 -23.25
CA THR A 484 -4.72 -6.58 -22.58
C THR A 484 -5.16 -5.52 -21.57
N TYR A 485 -6.10 -5.86 -20.72
CA TYR A 485 -6.99 -4.92 -20.06
C TYR A 485 -6.31 -3.82 -19.24
N PHE A 486 -5.35 -4.16 -18.35
CA PHE A 486 -4.76 -3.17 -17.44
C PHE A 486 -3.74 -2.26 -18.12
N ASN A 487 -2.95 -2.80 -19.05
CA ASN A 487 -2.05 -1.99 -19.86
C ASN A 487 -2.83 -1.06 -20.79
N SER A 488 -3.95 -1.53 -21.36
CA SER A 488 -4.88 -0.66 -22.11
C SER A 488 -5.52 0.42 -21.22
N TYR A 489 -5.85 0.08 -19.98
CA TYR A 489 -6.36 1.06 -19.02
C TYR A 489 -5.32 2.17 -18.76
N SER A 490 -4.09 1.81 -18.44
CA SER A 490 -2.99 2.75 -18.19
C SER A 490 -2.66 3.61 -19.42
N LEU A 491 -2.72 3.02 -20.63
CA LEU A 491 -2.56 3.76 -21.87
C LEU A 491 -3.64 4.84 -22.03
N ARG A 492 -4.91 4.49 -21.78
CA ARG A 492 -6.03 5.45 -21.85
C ARG A 492 -5.89 6.60 -20.85
N GLU A 493 -5.45 6.30 -19.62
CA GLU A 493 -5.15 7.35 -18.63
C GLU A 493 -4.04 8.29 -19.14
N LYS A 494 -2.94 7.73 -19.62
CA LYS A 494 -1.78 8.49 -20.13
C LYS A 494 -2.17 9.39 -21.31
N VAL A 495 -2.96 8.85 -22.26
CA VAL A 495 -3.43 9.61 -23.43
C VAL A 495 -4.41 10.72 -23.02
N ARG A 496 -5.29 10.46 -22.05
CA ARG A 496 -6.20 11.50 -21.55
C ARG A 496 -5.46 12.66 -20.86
N GLU A 497 -4.45 12.35 -20.08
CA GLU A 497 -3.68 13.36 -19.35
C GLU A 497 -2.86 14.25 -20.27
N LYS A 498 -2.23 13.65 -21.28
CA LYS A 498 -1.22 14.32 -22.12
C LYS A 498 -1.70 14.69 -23.50
N GLY A 499 -2.75 14.04 -24.00
CA GLY A 499 -3.18 14.06 -25.39
C GLY A 499 -2.39 13.09 -26.27
N GLU A 500 -3.01 12.62 -27.35
CA GLU A 500 -2.44 11.63 -28.28
C GLU A 500 -1.17 12.13 -28.97
N GLU A 501 -1.13 13.41 -29.38
CA GLU A 501 0.05 14.02 -30.00
C GLU A 501 1.28 14.01 -29.08
N ASN A 502 1.10 14.37 -27.82
CA ASN A 502 2.20 14.38 -26.85
C ASN A 502 2.63 12.95 -26.47
N TYR A 503 1.69 12.00 -26.45
CA TYR A 503 2.02 10.59 -26.28
C TYR A 503 3.00 10.12 -27.35
N PHE A 504 2.73 10.38 -28.64
CA PHE A 504 3.62 9.97 -29.73
C PHE A 504 4.97 10.73 -29.71
N LYS A 505 5.00 11.99 -29.31
CA LYS A 505 6.27 12.72 -29.08
C LYS A 505 7.14 12.06 -28.00
N GLU A 506 6.53 11.55 -26.92
CA GLU A 506 7.26 10.79 -25.89
C GLU A 506 7.76 9.45 -26.45
N VAL A 507 6.93 8.72 -27.19
CA VAL A 507 7.34 7.47 -27.86
C VAL A 507 8.54 7.70 -28.76
N GLU A 508 8.54 8.75 -29.60
CA GLU A 508 9.65 9.11 -30.47
C GLU A 508 10.95 9.37 -29.67
N LYS A 509 10.84 10.06 -28.55
CA LYS A 509 11.99 10.35 -27.68
C LYS A 509 12.55 9.08 -27.00
N ASP A 510 11.70 8.13 -26.65
CA ASP A 510 12.09 6.91 -25.93
C ASP A 510 12.84 5.89 -26.81
N PHE A 511 12.75 6.02 -28.15
CA PHE A 511 13.44 5.12 -29.07
C PHE A 511 14.96 5.17 -28.97
N ARG A 512 15.55 6.30 -28.56
CA ARG A 512 17.00 6.52 -28.49
C ARG A 512 17.80 6.34 -29.79
N SER A 513 17.10 6.04 -30.88
CA SER A 513 17.64 5.99 -32.23
C SER A 513 17.13 7.21 -32.99
N ASN A 514 17.82 7.61 -34.04
CA ASN A 514 17.37 8.72 -34.87
C ASN A 514 16.16 8.25 -35.70
N ILE A 515 14.96 8.40 -35.12
CA ILE A 515 13.69 8.03 -35.77
C ILE A 515 12.77 9.25 -35.92
N LYS A 516 11.86 9.14 -36.91
CA LYS A 516 10.72 10.06 -37.06
C LYS A 516 9.46 9.24 -37.16
N LEU A 517 8.53 9.47 -36.26
CA LEU A 517 7.21 8.84 -36.29
C LEU A 517 6.29 9.51 -37.30
N LYS A 518 5.43 8.70 -37.92
CA LYS A 518 4.37 9.11 -38.85
C LYS A 518 3.12 8.26 -38.62
N ASN A 519 1.98 8.81 -38.98
CA ASN A 519 0.71 8.08 -39.01
C ASN A 519 0.34 7.42 -37.67
N GLY A 520 0.78 8.00 -36.54
CA GLY A 520 0.46 7.48 -35.21
C GLY A 520 -1.02 7.51 -34.95
N LYS A 521 -1.59 6.40 -34.47
CA LYS A 521 -2.98 6.27 -34.04
C LYS A 521 -3.11 5.28 -32.91
N ILE A 522 -4.15 5.45 -32.10
CA ILE A 522 -4.52 4.51 -31.05
C ILE A 522 -5.97 4.11 -31.23
N ASP A 523 -6.19 2.84 -31.57
CA ASP A 523 -7.54 2.30 -31.72
C ASP A 523 -8.13 1.90 -30.37
N SER A 524 -9.46 1.92 -30.27
CA SER A 524 -10.24 1.49 -29.09
C SER A 524 -10.00 2.32 -27.81
N LEU A 525 -9.65 3.60 -27.94
CA LEU A 525 -9.53 4.51 -26.78
C LEU A 525 -10.82 4.63 -25.98
N THR A 526 -11.99 4.58 -26.65
CA THR A 526 -13.31 4.71 -26.02
C THR A 526 -14.04 3.38 -25.85
N SER A 527 -13.50 2.27 -26.38
CA SER A 527 -14.06 0.93 -26.23
C SER A 527 -13.41 0.19 -25.07
N PHE A 528 -13.86 0.44 -23.86
CA PHE A 528 -13.19 -0.03 -22.64
C PHE A 528 -13.24 -1.53 -22.39
N SER A 529 -14.03 -2.28 -23.15
CA SER A 529 -14.07 -3.75 -23.13
C SER A 529 -13.03 -4.39 -24.05
N ASN A 530 -12.47 -3.62 -24.98
CA ASN A 530 -11.50 -4.10 -25.97
C ASN A 530 -10.07 -3.65 -25.60
N PRO A 531 -9.06 -4.43 -25.98
CA PRO A 531 -7.67 -3.97 -25.93
C PRO A 531 -7.48 -2.70 -26.77
N ALA A 532 -6.69 -1.77 -26.26
CA ALA A 532 -6.22 -0.64 -27.04
C ALA A 532 -5.07 -1.09 -27.96
N VAL A 533 -5.03 -0.57 -29.17
CA VAL A 533 -3.97 -0.89 -30.14
C VAL A 533 -3.24 0.39 -30.50
N VAL A 534 -1.94 0.42 -30.25
CA VAL A 534 -1.03 1.48 -30.69
C VAL A 534 -0.43 1.09 -32.02
N ASP A 535 -0.52 1.98 -33.01
CA ASP A 535 -0.08 1.72 -34.37
C ASP A 535 0.61 2.98 -34.94
N TYR A 536 1.79 2.83 -35.54
CA TYR A 536 2.49 3.93 -36.18
C TYR A 536 3.56 3.45 -37.16
N ASP A 537 3.85 4.30 -38.13
CA ASP A 537 5.00 4.15 -39.01
C ASP A 537 6.18 4.95 -38.47
N PHE A 538 7.38 4.50 -38.78
CA PHE A 538 8.60 5.26 -38.44
C PHE A 538 9.66 5.16 -39.53
N VAL A 539 10.50 6.16 -39.62
CA VAL A 539 11.71 6.17 -40.46
C VAL A 539 12.90 6.10 -39.51
N LEU A 540 13.76 5.11 -39.72
CA LEU A 540 14.99 4.93 -38.97
C LEU A 540 16.17 5.42 -39.82
N ASP A 541 16.93 6.36 -39.30
CA ASP A 541 18.20 6.80 -39.85
C ASP A 541 19.33 6.23 -38.96
N PRO A 542 19.85 5.03 -39.31
CA PRO A 542 20.84 4.38 -38.47
C PRO A 542 22.20 5.09 -38.63
N GLU A 543 22.91 5.23 -37.53
CA GLU A 543 24.32 5.66 -37.56
C GLU A 543 25.17 4.59 -38.25
N GLU A 544 25.82 4.96 -39.35
CA GLU A 544 26.80 4.11 -40.05
C GLU A 544 28.22 4.52 -39.63
N GLU A 545 28.96 3.61 -39.04
CA GLU A 545 30.35 3.79 -38.66
C GLU A 545 31.24 2.78 -39.39
N ASN A 546 32.19 3.25 -40.20
CA ASN A 546 33.12 2.40 -40.97
C ASN A 546 32.42 1.32 -41.83
N GLY A 547 31.28 1.62 -42.45
CA GLY A 547 30.50 0.67 -43.24
C GLY A 547 29.71 -0.35 -42.43
N MET A 548 29.59 -0.11 -41.12
CA MET A 548 28.80 -0.96 -40.19
C MET A 548 27.63 -0.20 -39.62
N ILE A 549 26.48 -0.87 -39.46
CA ILE A 549 25.28 -0.41 -38.81
C ILE A 549 25.06 -1.27 -37.56
N TYR A 550 24.91 -0.63 -36.40
CA TYR A 550 24.58 -1.26 -35.13
C TYR A 550 23.11 -1.06 -34.80
N LEU A 551 22.33 -2.13 -34.82
CA LEU A 551 20.89 -2.09 -34.58
C LEU A 551 20.55 -2.80 -33.26
N SER A 552 19.89 -2.08 -32.34
CA SER A 552 19.27 -2.68 -31.15
C SER A 552 17.90 -3.25 -31.52
N PRO A 553 17.74 -4.58 -31.67
CA PRO A 553 16.54 -5.15 -32.29
C PRO A 553 15.30 -5.11 -31.41
N MET A 554 15.44 -4.79 -30.13
CA MET A 554 14.29 -4.62 -29.22
C MET A 554 13.73 -3.19 -29.22
N PHE A 555 14.39 -2.23 -29.83
CA PHE A 555 13.99 -0.82 -29.87
C PHE A 555 13.56 -0.27 -28.51
N CYS A 556 12.37 0.36 -28.42
CA CYS A 556 11.82 0.90 -27.17
C CYS A 556 11.32 -0.19 -26.22
N GLU A 557 11.10 -1.41 -26.68
CA GLU A 557 10.56 -2.54 -25.90
C GLU A 557 11.62 -3.29 -25.07
N ALA A 558 12.87 -2.86 -25.12
CA ALA A 558 13.95 -3.49 -24.34
C ALA A 558 13.76 -3.31 -22.84
N VAL A 559 13.82 -4.39 -22.09
CA VAL A 559 14.01 -4.34 -20.63
C VAL A 559 15.45 -3.91 -20.36
N ARG A 560 15.66 -2.63 -20.12
CA ARG A 560 17.01 -2.00 -20.05
C ARG A 560 17.66 -2.10 -18.68
N THR A 561 16.87 -2.22 -17.63
CA THR A 561 17.36 -2.30 -16.25
C THR A 561 16.60 -3.39 -15.50
N ASN A 562 17.32 -4.13 -14.67
CA ASN A 562 16.70 -5.11 -13.81
C ASN A 562 15.76 -4.38 -12.79
N PRO A 563 14.47 -4.73 -12.73
CA PRO A 563 13.55 -4.13 -11.76
C PRO A 563 13.91 -4.49 -10.31
N PHE A 564 14.69 -5.54 -10.08
CA PHE A 564 15.13 -6.04 -8.78
C PHE A 564 16.54 -5.53 -8.47
N LYS A 565 16.63 -4.35 -7.82
CA LYS A 565 17.90 -3.63 -7.61
C LYS A 565 18.68 -4.11 -6.40
N SER A 566 17.99 -4.46 -5.32
CA SER A 566 18.63 -4.88 -4.07
C SER A 566 19.33 -6.24 -4.21
N ALA A 567 20.46 -6.42 -3.54
CA ALA A 567 21.12 -7.72 -3.48
C ALA A 567 20.28 -8.74 -2.70
N ASN A 568 19.63 -8.28 -1.62
CA ASN A 568 18.80 -9.10 -0.74
C ASN A 568 17.46 -8.40 -0.50
N ARG A 569 16.38 -9.17 -0.50
CA ARG A 569 15.03 -8.70 -0.20
C ARG A 569 14.40 -9.63 0.84
N ARG A 570 13.87 -9.05 1.93
CA ARG A 570 13.31 -9.82 3.05
C ARG A 570 11.79 -9.97 3.02
N TYR A 571 11.13 -9.43 2.01
CA TYR A 571 9.68 -9.46 1.85
C TYR A 571 9.31 -9.87 0.42
N PRO A 572 8.10 -10.39 0.19
CA PRO A 572 7.70 -10.91 -1.11
C PRO A 572 7.79 -9.87 -2.23
N VAL A 573 8.01 -10.35 -3.45
CA VAL A 573 7.74 -9.59 -4.67
C VAL A 573 6.24 -9.73 -4.96
N GLU A 574 5.53 -8.62 -5.06
CA GLU A 574 4.09 -8.57 -5.25
C GLU A 574 3.77 -7.78 -6.52
N MET A 575 3.84 -8.45 -7.69
CA MET A 575 3.50 -7.84 -8.96
C MET A 575 1.99 -7.55 -9.04
N PRO A 576 1.55 -6.58 -9.83
CA PRO A 576 0.13 -6.26 -9.95
C PRO A 576 -0.66 -7.32 -10.71
N TYR A 577 -0.02 -8.09 -11.56
CA TYR A 577 -0.59 -9.14 -12.41
C TYR A 577 0.50 -10.09 -12.93
N VAL A 578 0.09 -11.17 -13.57
CA VAL A 578 0.97 -12.14 -14.23
C VAL A 578 1.31 -11.69 -15.64
N PRO A 579 2.56 -11.33 -15.97
CA PRO A 579 2.94 -10.82 -17.30
C PRO A 579 3.17 -11.92 -18.33
N ASP A 580 2.78 -11.65 -19.60
CA ASP A 580 3.15 -12.43 -20.80
C ASP A 580 3.44 -11.44 -21.94
N ILE A 581 4.70 -11.04 -22.08
CA ILE A 581 5.15 -10.03 -23.03
C ILE A 581 5.73 -10.73 -24.25
N ASN A 582 5.14 -10.49 -25.41
CA ASN A 582 5.56 -11.08 -26.68
C ASN A 582 5.99 -9.97 -27.63
N TYR A 583 7.15 -10.09 -28.19
CA TYR A 583 7.73 -9.17 -29.15
C TYR A 583 8.20 -9.93 -30.41
N THR A 584 7.92 -9.39 -31.58
CA THR A 584 8.37 -9.91 -32.86
C THR A 584 8.94 -8.79 -33.74
N LEU A 585 10.07 -9.06 -34.37
CA LEU A 585 10.68 -8.21 -35.39
C LEU A 585 10.87 -9.01 -36.68
N SER A 586 10.37 -8.46 -37.78
CA SER A 586 10.70 -8.91 -39.15
C SER A 586 11.51 -7.80 -39.82
N PHE A 587 12.77 -8.08 -40.11
CA PHE A 587 13.68 -7.09 -40.67
C PHE A 587 14.21 -7.54 -42.03
N GLN A 588 13.85 -6.82 -43.08
CA GLN A 588 14.43 -6.98 -44.40
C GLN A 588 15.71 -6.17 -44.51
N LEU A 589 16.81 -6.84 -44.78
CA LEU A 589 18.13 -6.21 -44.86
C LEU A 589 18.17 -5.19 -45.99
N PRO A 590 18.83 -4.03 -45.77
CA PRO A 590 19.03 -3.06 -46.86
C PRO A 590 19.89 -3.65 -47.98
N PRO A 591 19.62 -3.29 -49.24
CA PRO A 591 20.47 -3.70 -50.36
C PRO A 591 21.92 -3.34 -50.14
N GLY A 592 22.82 -4.28 -50.42
CA GLY A 592 24.27 -4.06 -50.23
C GLY A 592 24.80 -4.32 -48.81
N TYR A 593 23.96 -4.78 -47.86
CA TYR A 593 24.41 -5.14 -46.51
C TYR A 593 24.28 -6.66 -46.28
N THR A 594 25.10 -7.15 -45.38
CA THR A 594 25.06 -8.52 -44.82
C THR A 594 25.11 -8.46 -43.32
N VAL A 595 24.59 -9.50 -42.67
CA VAL A 595 24.75 -9.66 -41.22
C VAL A 595 26.18 -10.08 -40.90
N GLU A 596 26.92 -9.29 -40.19
CA GLU A 596 28.27 -9.57 -39.70
C GLU A 596 28.23 -10.31 -38.36
N ASP A 597 27.35 -9.83 -37.44
CA ASP A 597 27.10 -10.45 -36.15
C ASP A 597 25.65 -10.30 -35.75
N MET A 598 25.12 -11.27 -35.01
CA MET A 598 23.77 -11.24 -34.45
C MET A 598 23.69 -12.00 -33.13
N PRO A 599 22.74 -11.62 -32.26
CA PRO A 599 22.49 -12.30 -31.00
C PRO A 599 22.25 -13.80 -31.18
N LYS A 600 22.75 -14.60 -30.26
CA LYS A 600 22.47 -16.06 -30.26
C LYS A 600 21.11 -16.33 -29.63
N SER A 601 20.34 -17.21 -30.25
CA SER A 601 19.07 -17.69 -29.70
C SER A 601 19.26 -18.30 -28.31
N THR A 602 18.38 -17.97 -27.38
CA THR A 602 18.47 -18.38 -25.98
C THR A 602 17.06 -18.68 -25.45
N ILE A 603 16.93 -19.76 -24.68
CA ILE A 603 15.73 -20.11 -23.92
C ILE A 603 16.15 -20.34 -22.48
N VAL A 604 15.56 -19.62 -21.57
CA VAL A 604 15.79 -19.75 -20.12
C VAL A 604 14.48 -20.05 -19.42
N LYS A 605 14.48 -21.06 -18.58
CA LYS A 605 13.36 -21.39 -17.70
C LYS A 605 13.69 -20.93 -16.29
N TYR A 606 12.72 -20.34 -15.63
CA TYR A 606 12.76 -19.99 -14.23
C TYR A 606 11.96 -21.04 -13.45
N ASN A 607 12.52 -21.55 -12.35
CA ASN A 607 11.87 -22.38 -11.35
C ASN A 607 10.98 -23.49 -11.97
N ASP A 608 11.57 -24.44 -12.67
CA ASP A 608 10.90 -25.58 -13.35
C ASP A 608 9.74 -25.21 -14.32
N GLY A 609 9.78 -23.98 -14.85
CA GLY A 609 8.81 -23.50 -15.85
C GLY A 609 7.76 -22.53 -15.31
N GLU A 610 7.88 -22.07 -14.06
CA GLU A 610 7.06 -20.96 -13.54
C GLU A 610 7.35 -19.62 -14.25
N GLY A 611 8.47 -19.53 -14.95
CA GLY A 611 8.79 -18.47 -15.88
C GLY A 611 9.54 -18.99 -17.10
N ILE A 612 9.38 -18.30 -18.22
CA ILE A 612 10.12 -18.59 -19.44
C ILE A 612 10.54 -17.29 -20.11
N PHE A 613 11.81 -17.23 -20.48
CA PHE A 613 12.33 -16.22 -21.38
C PHE A 613 12.84 -16.89 -22.65
N GLN A 614 12.30 -16.49 -23.79
CA GLN A 614 12.70 -16.93 -25.12
C GLN A 614 13.21 -15.73 -25.88
N TYR A 615 14.38 -15.87 -26.48
CA TYR A 615 14.96 -14.89 -27.38
C TYR A 615 15.49 -15.66 -28.59
N LEU A 616 14.72 -15.67 -29.66
CA LEU A 616 14.98 -16.47 -30.85
C LEU A 616 15.30 -15.53 -32.00
N VAL A 617 16.42 -15.74 -32.67
CA VAL A 617 16.84 -14.98 -33.83
C VAL A 617 17.21 -15.95 -34.96
N GLY A 618 16.79 -15.65 -36.16
CA GLY A 618 17.12 -16.43 -37.35
C GLY A 618 17.15 -15.55 -38.59
N GLN A 619 17.93 -15.97 -39.59
CA GLN A 619 18.02 -15.32 -40.90
C GLN A 619 17.68 -16.32 -42.01
N GLN A 620 16.85 -15.88 -42.93
CA GLN A 620 16.56 -16.62 -44.17
C GLN A 620 16.68 -15.67 -45.35
N GLY A 621 17.73 -15.84 -46.18
CA GLY A 621 18.04 -14.90 -47.23
C GLY A 621 18.37 -13.50 -46.70
N ASP A 622 17.65 -12.50 -47.18
CA ASP A 622 17.72 -11.11 -46.75
C ASP A 622 16.72 -10.74 -45.62
N MET A 623 15.96 -11.73 -45.13
CA MET A 623 14.99 -11.54 -44.07
C MET A 623 15.55 -12.07 -42.76
N LEU A 624 15.66 -11.19 -41.73
CA LEU A 624 15.96 -11.52 -40.38
C LEU A 624 14.66 -11.52 -39.55
N GLN A 625 14.45 -12.55 -38.76
CA GLN A 625 13.30 -12.67 -37.87
C GLN A 625 13.78 -12.83 -36.44
N MET A 626 13.12 -12.13 -35.54
CA MET A 626 13.38 -12.21 -34.12
C MET A 626 12.06 -12.33 -33.36
N ARG A 627 12.09 -13.15 -32.30
CA ARG A 627 11.01 -13.23 -31.32
C ARG A 627 11.60 -13.18 -29.92
N SER A 628 11.09 -12.29 -29.07
CA SER A 628 11.33 -12.29 -27.64
C SER A 628 10.01 -12.54 -26.91
N ARG A 629 10.02 -13.43 -25.90
CA ARG A 629 8.88 -13.65 -25.01
C ARG A 629 9.36 -13.76 -23.58
N LEU A 630 8.81 -12.93 -22.70
CA LEU A 630 8.96 -13.01 -21.26
C LEU A 630 7.61 -13.34 -20.64
N LYS A 631 7.50 -14.51 -20.03
CA LYS A 631 6.26 -14.95 -19.38
C LYS A 631 6.56 -15.44 -17.98
N LEU A 632 5.72 -15.06 -17.03
CA LEU A 632 5.66 -15.65 -15.68
C LEU A 632 4.33 -16.38 -15.50
N SER A 633 4.23 -17.25 -14.49
CA SER A 633 3.00 -18.02 -14.20
C SER A 633 2.24 -17.50 -12.99
N ARG A 634 2.88 -16.66 -12.17
CA ARG A 634 2.31 -16.03 -10.97
C ARG A 634 2.82 -14.60 -10.78
N ALA A 635 2.14 -13.85 -9.95
CA ALA A 635 2.46 -12.45 -9.63
C ALA A 635 3.20 -12.29 -8.29
N THR A 636 3.13 -13.29 -7.41
CA THR A 636 3.72 -13.21 -6.07
C THR A 636 4.85 -14.23 -5.91
N TYR A 637 6.00 -13.78 -5.40
CA TYR A 637 7.20 -14.60 -5.14
C TYR A 637 7.69 -14.37 -3.73
N SER A 638 8.09 -15.45 -3.05
CA SER A 638 8.61 -15.37 -1.68
C SER A 638 10.01 -14.73 -1.64
N PRO A 639 10.46 -14.26 -0.45
CA PRO A 639 11.81 -13.73 -0.30
C PRO A 639 12.92 -14.72 -0.67
N GLU A 640 12.70 -16.02 -0.45
CA GLU A 640 13.66 -17.09 -0.77
C GLU A 640 13.85 -17.24 -2.28
N GLU A 641 12.87 -16.86 -3.07
CA GLU A 641 12.89 -16.95 -4.54
C GLU A 641 13.46 -15.67 -5.19
N TYR A 642 13.67 -14.63 -4.40
CA TYR A 642 14.05 -13.31 -4.91
C TYR A 642 15.37 -13.34 -5.71
N GLU A 643 16.39 -13.99 -5.21
CA GLU A 643 17.69 -14.05 -5.88
C GLU A 643 17.59 -14.73 -7.24
N SER A 644 16.89 -15.85 -7.33
CA SER A 644 16.71 -16.58 -8.59
C SER A 644 15.86 -15.77 -9.59
N LEU A 645 14.83 -15.06 -9.13
CA LEU A 645 14.01 -14.17 -9.97
C LEU A 645 14.85 -12.98 -10.48
N ARG A 646 15.65 -12.38 -9.62
CA ARG A 646 16.58 -11.30 -9.98
C ARG A 646 17.58 -11.73 -11.04
N ASN A 647 18.18 -12.91 -10.88
CA ASN A 647 19.12 -13.48 -11.83
C ASN A 647 18.46 -13.83 -13.18
N PHE A 648 17.21 -14.29 -13.16
CA PHE A 648 16.43 -14.52 -14.37
C PHE A 648 16.22 -13.20 -15.16
N TYR A 649 15.83 -12.11 -14.51
CA TYR A 649 15.69 -10.81 -15.15
C TYR A 649 17.02 -10.20 -15.60
N GLU A 650 18.14 -10.52 -14.94
CA GLU A 650 19.47 -10.11 -15.39
C GLU A 650 19.82 -10.68 -16.76
N ILE A 651 19.43 -11.94 -17.01
CA ILE A 651 19.60 -12.57 -18.32
C ILE A 651 18.74 -11.87 -19.37
N VAL A 652 17.50 -11.51 -19.04
CA VAL A 652 16.62 -10.75 -19.94
C VAL A 652 17.25 -9.41 -20.33
N VAL A 653 17.74 -8.65 -19.35
CA VAL A 653 18.40 -7.36 -19.58
C VAL A 653 19.62 -7.50 -20.48
N LYS A 654 20.48 -8.47 -20.21
CA LYS A 654 21.69 -8.73 -21.02
C LYS A 654 21.33 -9.08 -22.46
N LYS A 655 20.32 -9.93 -22.64
CA LYS A 655 19.87 -10.33 -23.99
C LYS A 655 19.22 -9.20 -24.77
N HIS A 656 18.43 -8.36 -24.11
CA HIS A 656 17.80 -7.21 -24.75
C HIS A 656 18.79 -6.08 -25.10
N ALA A 657 19.98 -6.10 -24.54
CA ALA A 657 21.06 -5.15 -24.85
C ALA A 657 21.94 -5.59 -26.03
N GLU A 658 21.82 -6.84 -26.51
CA GLU A 658 22.60 -7.32 -27.64
C GLU A 658 22.15 -6.65 -28.94
N GLN A 659 23.09 -6.42 -29.86
CA GLN A 659 22.86 -5.71 -31.13
C GLN A 659 23.05 -6.66 -32.33
N ILE A 660 22.39 -6.33 -33.41
CA ILE A 660 22.66 -6.89 -34.73
C ILE A 660 23.65 -5.94 -35.42
N VAL A 661 24.71 -6.51 -35.98
CA VAL A 661 25.73 -5.76 -36.75
C VAL A 661 25.59 -6.08 -38.23
N LEU A 662 25.30 -5.06 -39.03
CA LEU A 662 25.27 -5.15 -40.47
C LEU A 662 26.55 -4.56 -41.03
N LYS A 663 27.07 -5.19 -42.09
CA LYS A 663 28.26 -4.76 -42.80
C LYS A 663 27.95 -4.53 -44.27
N LYS A 664 28.41 -3.43 -44.81
CA LYS A 664 28.29 -3.12 -46.24
C LYS A 664 29.12 -4.08 -47.09
N LYS A 665 28.55 -4.63 -48.11
CA LYS A 665 29.27 -5.49 -49.09
C LYS A 665 30.31 -4.65 -49.81
N SER A 666 31.53 -5.16 -49.93
CA SER A 666 32.63 -4.56 -50.69
C SER A 666 32.32 -4.48 -52.16
#